data_0543516b33bd768fb2f1fa964e9d846f
#
_entry.id   0543516b33bd768fb2f1fa964e9d846f
#
_cell.length_a   1.000
_cell.length_b   1.000
_cell.length_c   1.000
_cell.angle_alpha   90.00
_cell.angle_beta   90.00
_cell.angle_gamma   90.00
#
_symmetry.space_group_name_H-M   'P 1'
#
loop_
_entity.id
_entity.type
_entity.pdbx_description
1 polymer ?
#
loop_
_entity_poly.entity_id
_entity_poly.type
_entity_poly.pdbx_seq_one_letter_code
_entity_poly.pdbx_strand_id
1 'polypeptide(L)'
;MSVKLQTPIDYLKGVGPNRADLLRKELGIHTYQDLINLFPNRYIDRTQYYKINQLQRSNADVQVIGKITGFKEVAQKRGKRLVATFQDETGTMELVWFRGQKWIRENLKLNKTYVAFGKTNWFSGKFSMAHPELELQKEHEKNMRSAMQPVYPSTEKLNNRGITNRVIGKIMQQLFIETNGKFNETLSDNLRSELKLINKQSALFNVHFPKNQELLSRAQFRLKFEELFYIQLQLIIKNLIHKSKIKGFPFNQVGTYFNSFFKDHLPFELTNAQKRVLKEIRSDLGSNAQMNRLLQGDVGSGKTIVAFMSILMAIDNGYQACLMAPTEILSAQHYNGLLEWCNKLNINIEILTGSTKTSKRRLIHESLENGELQILIGTHALLEDKVKFKNLGLAIIDEQHRFGVKQRSKLWKKSNPQSPPQSSHGEEVKTLLKKYMTARPSTYKLLKELQVENKKNSTQAESVLWECLRNKKLDYKFRRQHIIDEFIVDFINLEKNLIIEVDGGYHNTIEQKEADDLRTQILNEIGFKVIRFTNEQILGDIDNVLSYISKCLKSLPSGEVGGASAIPPHILVMTATPIPRTLAMSVYGDLDISIIDELPPGRQAIKTVHRYDKNRLNVFKFIRDEIDKGRQVYIVYPLIQENEKMDYKDLIDGYESISRDFPMPKYQTSIVHGKMKPADKDYEMQRFIKGETQIMVATTVIEVGVNVPNASVMIIESAERFGLSQLHQLRGRVGRGAEQSYCILMTSHKLSANSKTRLETMVRTSDGFEIAEVDLRLRGPGDIMGTQQSGVLNLKIADIIKDNDILQLARHHAKSVLKIDPSLSLPENQVFLNTYKQLGKYKNIWNYIS
;
A
#
# COMPACT_ATOMS: atom_id res chain seq x y z
N MET A 1 41.04 6.65 -11.97
CA MET A 1 39.65 6.88 -12.37
C MET A 1 38.74 6.42 -11.21
N SER A 2 37.87 7.26 -10.73
CA SER A 2 36.87 6.84 -9.71
C SER A 2 35.92 5.85 -10.34
N VAL A 3 35.85 4.62 -9.81
CA VAL A 3 34.92 3.59 -10.28
C VAL A 3 33.50 4.09 -10.04
N LYS A 4 32.72 4.26 -11.11
CA LYS A 4 31.32 4.69 -11.00
C LYS A 4 30.48 3.50 -10.58
N LEU A 5 29.61 3.66 -9.57
CA LEU A 5 28.70 2.61 -9.11
C LEU A 5 27.75 2.10 -10.22
N GLN A 6 27.61 2.84 -11.31
CA GLN A 6 26.86 2.47 -12.52
C GLN A 6 27.64 1.56 -13.48
N THR A 7 28.87 1.20 -13.15
CA THR A 7 29.64 0.26 -13.96
C THR A 7 28.91 -1.09 -14.02
N PRO A 8 28.76 -1.69 -15.23
CA PRO A 8 28.15 -3.00 -15.37
C PRO A 8 28.91 -4.07 -14.58
N ILE A 9 28.19 -5.04 -14.04
CA ILE A 9 28.72 -6.10 -13.18
C ILE A 9 29.79 -6.97 -13.86
N ASP A 10 29.77 -7.02 -15.19
CA ASP A 10 30.74 -7.78 -16.00
C ASP A 10 32.19 -7.37 -15.78
N TYR A 11 32.40 -6.09 -15.46
CA TYR A 11 33.74 -5.54 -15.26
C TYR A 11 34.33 -5.83 -13.88
N LEU A 12 33.53 -6.39 -12.97
CA LEU A 12 34.02 -6.73 -11.63
C LEU A 12 34.90 -7.97 -11.68
N LYS A 13 36.09 -7.87 -11.16
CA LYS A 13 37.03 -8.99 -11.12
C LYS A 13 36.43 -10.21 -10.40
N GLY A 14 36.37 -11.32 -11.08
CA GLY A 14 35.76 -12.55 -10.58
C GLY A 14 34.31 -12.78 -11.01
N VAL A 15 33.71 -11.81 -11.78
CA VAL A 15 32.39 -11.93 -12.36
C VAL A 15 32.53 -12.05 -13.87
N GLY A 16 32.83 -12.98 -14.54
CA GLY A 16 32.87 -13.07 -16.01
C GLY A 16 31.46 -13.04 -16.62
N PRO A 17 31.36 -12.94 -17.97
CA PRO A 17 30.07 -12.79 -18.66
C PRO A 17 29.00 -13.81 -18.25
N ASN A 18 29.37 -15.09 -18.10
CA ASN A 18 28.43 -16.15 -17.73
C ASN A 18 27.87 -15.99 -16.32
N ARG A 19 28.69 -15.51 -15.38
CA ARG A 19 28.20 -15.21 -14.00
C ARG A 19 27.37 -13.96 -13.96
N ALA A 20 27.76 -12.93 -14.73
CA ALA A 20 27.01 -11.70 -14.85
C ALA A 20 25.59 -11.97 -15.39
N ASP A 21 25.48 -12.77 -16.43
CA ASP A 21 24.18 -13.18 -17.00
C ASP A 21 23.29 -13.90 -15.99
N LEU A 22 23.86 -14.80 -15.19
CA LEU A 22 23.11 -15.48 -14.13
C LEU A 22 22.67 -14.52 -13.02
N LEU A 23 23.56 -13.61 -12.60
CA LEU A 23 23.21 -12.60 -11.58
C LEU A 23 22.12 -11.64 -12.05
N ARG A 24 22.13 -11.26 -13.34
CA ARG A 24 21.06 -10.44 -13.95
C ARG A 24 19.72 -11.18 -13.97
N LYS A 25 19.71 -12.41 -14.48
CA LYS A 25 18.46 -13.19 -14.66
C LYS A 25 17.84 -13.64 -13.35
N GLU A 26 18.65 -14.03 -12.37
CA GLU A 26 18.16 -14.64 -11.14
C GLU A 26 17.99 -13.63 -9.99
N LEU A 27 18.80 -12.56 -9.94
CA LEU A 27 18.80 -11.58 -8.86
C LEU A 27 18.61 -10.12 -9.32
N GLY A 28 18.46 -9.88 -10.63
CA GLY A 28 18.30 -8.53 -11.17
C GLY A 28 19.52 -7.61 -10.98
N ILE A 29 20.73 -8.17 -10.82
CA ILE A 29 21.96 -7.41 -10.58
C ILE A 29 22.61 -7.06 -11.92
N HIS A 30 22.55 -5.79 -12.30
CA HIS A 30 23.13 -5.27 -13.55
C HIS A 30 24.41 -4.46 -13.33
N THR A 31 24.49 -3.74 -12.22
CA THR A 31 25.54 -2.76 -11.92
C THR A 31 26.20 -3.01 -10.56
N TYR A 32 27.30 -2.32 -10.29
CA TYR A 32 27.94 -2.31 -8.97
C TYR A 32 26.99 -1.78 -7.89
N GLN A 33 26.11 -0.82 -8.25
CA GLN A 33 25.08 -0.30 -7.35
C GLN A 33 24.06 -1.37 -6.94
N ASP A 34 23.64 -2.22 -7.88
CA ASP A 34 22.71 -3.31 -7.58
C ASP A 34 23.37 -4.34 -6.67
N LEU A 35 24.65 -4.64 -6.92
CA LEU A 35 25.39 -5.58 -6.09
C LEU A 35 25.58 -5.08 -4.66
N ILE A 36 25.98 -3.83 -4.45
CA ILE A 36 26.17 -3.28 -3.08
C ILE A 36 24.86 -3.23 -2.31
N ASN A 37 23.72 -3.15 -3.00
CA ASN A 37 22.38 -3.17 -2.43
C ASN A 37 21.79 -4.57 -2.31
N LEU A 38 22.53 -5.63 -2.63
CA LEU A 38 22.15 -7.01 -2.35
C LEU A 38 22.38 -7.30 -0.86
N PHE A 39 21.46 -6.90 -0.01
CA PHE A 39 21.60 -7.09 1.43
C PHE A 39 21.41 -8.55 1.86
N PRO A 40 22.15 -9.01 2.88
CA PRO A 40 21.96 -10.35 3.44
C PRO A 40 20.59 -10.53 4.07
N ASN A 41 19.97 -11.70 3.86
CA ASN A 41 18.68 -12.05 4.45
C ASN A 41 18.80 -12.37 5.94
N ARG A 42 19.93 -12.94 6.34
CA ARG A 42 20.25 -13.32 7.72
C ARG A 42 21.76 -13.37 7.94
N TYR A 43 22.12 -13.45 9.20
CA TYR A 43 23.52 -13.58 9.61
C TYR A 43 23.68 -14.84 10.47
N ILE A 44 24.80 -15.51 10.30
CA ILE A 44 25.17 -16.67 11.11
C ILE A 44 26.26 -16.21 12.06
N ASP A 45 25.98 -16.29 13.35
CA ASP A 45 26.97 -16.00 14.38
C ASP A 45 27.94 -17.17 14.47
N ARG A 46 29.21 -16.90 14.12
CA ARG A 46 30.29 -17.87 14.23
C ARG A 46 31.20 -17.60 15.42
N THR A 47 30.81 -16.77 16.36
CA THR A 47 31.55 -16.55 17.61
C THR A 47 31.17 -17.54 18.70
N GLN A 48 29.98 -18.17 18.56
CA GLN A 48 29.47 -19.08 19.57
C GLN A 48 29.81 -20.52 19.21
N TYR A 49 30.47 -21.17 20.12
CA TYR A 49 30.75 -22.61 20.08
C TYR A 49 29.88 -23.31 21.11
N TYR A 50 29.22 -24.36 20.68
CA TYR A 50 28.40 -25.18 21.54
C TYR A 50 29.12 -26.50 21.85
N LYS A 51 28.93 -26.99 23.05
CA LYS A 51 29.30 -28.37 23.39
C LYS A 51 28.17 -29.32 22.99
N ILE A 52 28.49 -30.57 22.71
CA ILE A 52 27.49 -31.53 22.21
C ILE A 52 26.32 -31.70 23.20
N ASN A 53 26.59 -31.66 24.53
CA ASN A 53 25.54 -31.73 25.55
C ASN A 53 24.66 -30.47 25.64
N GLN A 54 25.06 -29.33 25.05
CA GLN A 54 24.30 -28.08 25.02
C GLN A 54 23.38 -27.97 23.78
N LEU A 55 23.51 -28.94 22.86
CA LEU A 55 22.70 -28.92 21.64
C LEU A 55 21.23 -29.16 21.97
N GLN A 56 20.37 -28.31 21.39
CA GLN A 56 18.92 -28.44 21.51
C GLN A 56 18.34 -29.21 20.33
N ARG A 57 17.20 -29.89 20.53
CA ARG A 57 16.46 -30.58 19.46
C ARG A 57 15.76 -29.62 18.49
N SER A 58 16.43 -28.51 18.15
CA SER A 58 16.00 -27.52 17.18
C SER A 58 16.83 -27.68 15.91
N ASN A 59 16.23 -27.40 14.74
CA ASN A 59 16.95 -27.44 13.46
C ASN A 59 17.78 -26.15 13.26
N ALA A 60 18.68 -25.86 14.21
CA ALA A 60 19.50 -24.65 14.23
C ALA A 60 20.88 -24.88 13.62
N ASP A 61 21.43 -23.82 13.01
CA ASP A 61 22.83 -23.79 12.59
C ASP A 61 23.72 -23.64 13.85
N VAL A 62 24.59 -24.58 14.12
CA VAL A 62 25.46 -24.57 15.28
C VAL A 62 26.91 -24.84 14.91
N GLN A 63 27.83 -24.40 15.76
CA GLN A 63 29.24 -24.62 15.62
C GLN A 63 29.76 -25.42 16.82
N VAL A 64 30.41 -26.55 16.56
CA VAL A 64 30.90 -27.47 17.59
C VAL A 64 32.38 -27.75 17.34
N ILE A 65 33.18 -27.74 18.42
CA ILE A 65 34.60 -28.13 18.37
C ILE A 65 34.72 -29.57 18.88
N GLY A 66 35.38 -30.42 18.10
CA GLY A 66 35.57 -31.82 18.50
C GLY A 66 36.54 -32.52 17.58
N LYS A 67 36.75 -33.84 17.85
CA LYS A 67 37.63 -34.70 17.09
C LYS A 67 36.83 -35.76 16.35
N ILE A 68 37.28 -36.11 15.14
CA ILE A 68 36.75 -37.27 14.41
C ILE A 68 37.46 -38.50 14.92
N THR A 69 36.73 -39.41 15.56
CA THR A 69 37.27 -40.64 16.17
C THR A 69 37.12 -41.85 15.26
N GLY A 70 36.25 -41.88 14.30
CA GLY A 70 36.08 -42.99 13.37
C GLY A 70 35.16 -42.67 12.21
N PHE A 71 35.22 -43.50 11.17
CA PHE A 71 34.34 -43.46 10.00
C PHE A 71 33.61 -44.79 9.86
N LYS A 72 32.32 -44.70 9.46
CA LYS A 72 31.48 -45.86 9.19
C LYS A 72 30.71 -45.62 7.88
N GLU A 73 30.71 -46.60 7.00
CA GLU A 73 29.84 -46.61 5.84
C GLU A 73 28.53 -47.33 6.20
N VAL A 74 27.41 -46.68 5.94
CA VAL A 74 26.07 -47.22 6.21
C VAL A 74 25.33 -47.36 4.89
N ALA A 75 24.90 -48.60 4.59
CA ALA A 75 24.08 -48.88 3.40
C ALA A 75 22.69 -48.23 3.53
N GLN A 76 22.15 -47.71 2.42
CA GLN A 76 20.78 -47.18 2.30
C GLN A 76 20.05 -47.85 1.14
N LYS A 77 18.71 -47.70 1.06
CA LYS A 77 17.89 -48.24 -0.04
C LYS A 77 18.37 -47.77 -1.43
N ARG A 78 19.02 -46.63 -1.52
CA ARG A 78 19.63 -46.08 -2.75
C ARG A 78 21.02 -45.53 -2.44
N GLY A 79 22.04 -46.40 -2.42
CA GLY A 79 23.45 -46.03 -2.23
C GLY A 79 23.97 -46.20 -0.82
N LYS A 80 25.13 -45.60 -0.54
CA LYS A 80 25.80 -45.63 0.77
C LYS A 80 25.92 -44.20 1.31
N ARG A 81 25.97 -44.02 2.63
CA ARG A 81 26.31 -42.75 3.30
C ARG A 81 27.56 -42.95 4.14
N LEU A 82 28.42 -41.95 4.17
CA LEU A 82 29.56 -41.88 5.06
C LEU A 82 29.13 -41.20 6.36
N VAL A 83 29.41 -41.85 7.50
CA VAL A 83 29.15 -41.32 8.84
C VAL A 83 30.45 -41.23 9.58
N ALA A 84 30.81 -40.07 10.11
CA ALA A 84 31.92 -39.89 11.02
C ALA A 84 31.40 -39.69 12.45
N THR A 85 32.03 -40.35 13.40
CA THR A 85 31.81 -40.08 14.82
C THR A 85 32.62 -38.87 15.22
N PHE A 86 31.92 -37.83 15.67
CA PHE A 86 32.49 -36.58 16.13
C PHE A 86 32.29 -36.45 17.63
N GLN A 87 33.37 -36.22 18.36
CA GLN A 87 33.41 -36.29 19.82
C GLN A 87 34.04 -35.03 20.39
N ASP A 88 33.43 -34.48 21.40
CA ASP A 88 34.01 -33.52 22.34
C ASP A 88 34.14 -34.12 23.73
N GLU A 89 34.45 -33.30 24.70
CA GLU A 89 34.56 -33.75 26.11
C GLU A 89 33.22 -34.08 26.78
N THR A 90 32.12 -33.72 26.16
CA THR A 90 30.76 -33.80 26.74
C THR A 90 29.88 -34.87 26.07
N GLY A 91 30.25 -35.33 24.88
CA GLY A 91 29.46 -36.33 24.18
C GLY A 91 29.94 -36.64 22.77
N THR A 92 29.11 -37.41 22.07
CA THR A 92 29.35 -37.76 20.66
C THR A 92 28.15 -37.39 19.78
N MET A 93 28.44 -36.98 18.54
CA MET A 93 27.44 -36.74 17.48
C MET A 93 27.91 -37.36 16.17
N GLU A 94 27.01 -37.47 15.18
CA GLU A 94 27.32 -38.03 13.87
C GLU A 94 27.41 -36.91 12.81
N LEU A 95 28.49 -36.94 12.02
CA LEU A 95 28.61 -36.13 10.82
C LEU A 95 28.33 -37.02 9.62
N VAL A 96 27.37 -36.60 8.76
CA VAL A 96 26.81 -37.48 7.72
C VAL A 96 26.98 -36.88 6.33
N TRP A 97 27.50 -37.64 5.37
CA TRP A 97 27.62 -37.26 3.98
C TRP A 97 26.95 -38.26 3.04
N PHE A 98 26.09 -37.76 2.19
CA PHE A 98 25.38 -38.55 1.17
C PHE A 98 26.09 -38.52 -0.18
N ARG A 99 27.01 -37.57 -0.41
CA ARG A 99 27.78 -37.37 -1.66
C ARG A 99 29.22 -37.04 -1.36
N GLY A 100 30.14 -37.33 -2.28
CA GLY A 100 31.57 -36.98 -2.18
C GLY A 100 32.34 -37.79 -1.14
N GLN A 101 31.88 -38.97 -0.77
CA GLN A 101 32.38 -39.76 0.36
C GLN A 101 33.87 -40.15 0.26
N LYS A 102 34.35 -40.52 -0.94
CA LYS A 102 35.75 -40.87 -1.19
C LYS A 102 36.67 -39.70 -0.89
N TRP A 103 36.36 -38.53 -1.49
CA TRP A 103 37.13 -37.30 -1.30
C TRP A 103 37.14 -36.86 0.20
N ILE A 104 36.00 -36.95 0.89
CA ILE A 104 35.86 -36.57 2.29
C ILE A 104 36.71 -37.46 3.16
N ARG A 105 36.69 -38.79 2.94
CA ARG A 105 37.45 -39.74 3.69
C ARG A 105 38.97 -39.57 3.50
N GLU A 106 39.42 -39.18 2.30
CA GLU A 106 40.84 -38.96 1.99
C GLU A 106 41.38 -37.68 2.62
N ASN A 107 40.52 -36.64 2.77
CA ASN A 107 40.93 -35.31 3.26
C ASN A 107 40.75 -35.12 4.78
N LEU A 108 39.90 -35.89 5.44
CA LEU A 108 39.72 -35.78 6.89
C LEU A 108 40.64 -36.72 7.65
N LYS A 109 41.36 -36.15 8.62
CA LYS A 109 42.35 -36.86 9.44
C LYS A 109 41.73 -37.23 10.80
N LEU A 110 41.85 -38.48 11.20
CA LEU A 110 41.43 -38.95 12.53
C LEU A 110 42.19 -38.25 13.64
N ASN A 111 41.54 -38.11 14.80
CA ASN A 111 42.11 -37.56 16.04
C ASN A 111 42.63 -36.11 15.92
N LYS A 112 42.32 -35.39 14.83
CA LYS A 112 42.54 -33.95 14.74
C LYS A 112 41.31 -33.19 15.21
N THR A 113 41.53 -32.01 15.81
CA THR A 113 40.46 -31.15 16.25
C THR A 113 39.93 -30.32 15.07
N TYR A 114 38.65 -30.46 14.82
CA TYR A 114 37.91 -29.73 13.80
C TYR A 114 36.85 -28.84 14.43
N VAL A 115 36.53 -27.77 13.74
CA VAL A 115 35.34 -27.00 13.96
C VAL A 115 34.31 -27.46 12.94
N ALA A 116 33.21 -28.06 13.44
CA ALA A 116 32.08 -28.51 12.62
C ALA A 116 30.99 -27.50 12.67
N PHE A 117 30.53 -27.02 11.50
CA PHE A 117 29.41 -26.07 11.37
C PHE A 117 28.32 -26.65 10.48
N GLY A 118 27.06 -26.56 10.92
CA GLY A 118 25.89 -27.01 10.15
C GLY A 118 24.64 -27.13 11.01
N LYS A 119 23.55 -27.56 10.35
CA LYS A 119 22.28 -27.79 11.01
C LYS A 119 22.29 -29.13 11.75
N THR A 120 21.82 -29.09 12.99
CA THR A 120 21.68 -30.28 13.80
C THR A 120 20.33 -30.92 13.64
N ASN A 121 20.31 -32.25 13.50
CA ASN A 121 19.11 -33.07 13.53
C ASN A 121 19.24 -34.11 14.67
N TRP A 122 18.11 -34.38 15.32
CA TRP A 122 18.04 -35.44 16.33
C TRP A 122 17.40 -36.69 15.73
N PHE A 123 18.13 -37.76 15.65
CA PHE A 123 17.64 -39.01 15.11
C PHE A 123 18.23 -40.21 15.89
N SER A 124 17.38 -41.17 16.25
CA SER A 124 17.76 -42.42 16.92
C SER A 124 18.62 -42.24 18.20
N GLY A 125 18.28 -41.20 18.99
CA GLY A 125 18.96 -40.96 20.27
C GLY A 125 20.29 -40.19 20.16
N LYS A 126 20.67 -39.72 18.97
CA LYS A 126 21.92 -38.97 18.74
C LYS A 126 21.69 -37.72 17.91
N PHE A 127 22.51 -36.71 18.15
CA PHE A 127 22.59 -35.56 17.24
C PHE A 127 23.36 -35.95 15.98
N SER A 128 22.91 -35.47 14.85
CA SER A 128 23.60 -35.62 13.57
C SER A 128 23.65 -34.32 12.83
N MET A 129 24.68 -34.12 12.00
CA MET A 129 24.86 -32.96 11.14
C MET A 129 25.12 -33.44 9.73
N ALA A 130 24.22 -33.07 8.80
CA ALA A 130 24.32 -33.49 7.41
C ALA A 130 25.18 -32.50 6.62
N HIS A 131 26.15 -33.00 5.87
CA HIS A 131 27.08 -32.21 5.06
C HIS A 131 27.69 -31.01 5.82
N PRO A 132 28.30 -31.21 7.02
CA PRO A 132 28.89 -30.11 7.78
C PRO A 132 30.02 -29.43 7.01
N GLU A 133 30.19 -28.13 7.23
CA GLU A 133 31.45 -27.45 6.94
C GLU A 133 32.45 -27.83 8.03
N LEU A 134 33.62 -28.34 7.64
CA LEU A 134 34.69 -28.74 8.55
C LEU A 134 35.96 -27.98 8.26
N GLU A 135 36.52 -27.35 9.27
CA GLU A 135 37.83 -26.69 9.21
C GLU A 135 38.70 -27.18 10.37
N LEU A 136 40.00 -27.34 10.15
CA LEU A 136 40.91 -27.58 11.25
C LEU A 136 40.90 -26.39 12.21
N GLN A 137 40.85 -26.63 13.51
CA GLN A 137 40.78 -25.55 14.50
C GLN A 137 41.86 -24.49 14.31
N LYS A 138 43.12 -24.89 14.04
CA LYS A 138 44.23 -23.96 13.80
C LYS A 138 44.04 -23.09 12.55
N GLU A 139 43.40 -23.62 11.52
CA GLU A 139 43.07 -22.86 10.28
C GLU A 139 41.89 -21.96 10.50
N HIS A 140 40.88 -22.44 11.22
CA HIS A 140 39.72 -21.66 11.59
C HIS A 140 40.10 -20.41 12.41
N GLU A 141 40.95 -20.56 13.44
CA GLU A 141 41.46 -19.46 14.26
C GLU A 141 42.23 -18.42 13.45
N LYS A 142 43.00 -18.84 12.43
CA LYS A 142 43.69 -17.94 11.51
C LYS A 142 42.74 -17.25 10.53
N ASN A 143 41.59 -17.87 10.19
CA ASN A 143 40.65 -17.44 9.19
C ASN A 143 39.43 -16.73 9.80
N MET A 144 39.38 -16.43 11.08
CA MET A 144 38.31 -15.71 11.77
C MET A 144 38.17 -14.29 11.23
N ARG A 145 37.59 -14.16 10.00
CA ARG A 145 37.49 -12.91 9.27
C ARG A 145 36.21 -12.14 9.53
N SER A 146 35.14 -12.75 10.01
CA SER A 146 33.94 -12.04 10.49
C SER A 146 33.18 -12.90 11.48
N ALA A 147 32.91 -12.31 12.62
CA ALA A 147 32.15 -12.95 13.69
C ALA A 147 30.70 -13.29 13.27
N MET A 148 30.16 -12.51 12.33
CA MET A 148 28.83 -12.64 11.79
C MET A 148 28.89 -12.87 10.26
N GLN A 149 28.62 -14.10 9.83
CA GLN A 149 28.68 -14.45 8.42
C GLN A 149 27.36 -14.08 7.72
N PRO A 150 27.38 -13.18 6.70
CA PRO A 150 26.19 -12.82 5.93
C PRO A 150 25.72 -14.00 5.06
N VAL A 151 24.39 -14.16 4.97
CA VAL A 151 23.74 -15.11 4.06
C VAL A 151 22.92 -14.32 3.06
N TYR A 152 23.38 -14.30 1.81
CA TYR A 152 22.74 -13.55 0.72
C TYR A 152 21.57 -14.33 0.10
N PRO A 153 20.60 -13.62 -0.52
CA PRO A 153 19.60 -14.24 -1.38
C PRO A 153 20.24 -15.10 -2.45
N SER A 154 19.69 -16.28 -2.72
CA SER A 154 20.20 -17.19 -3.74
C SER A 154 19.08 -18.06 -4.29
N THR A 155 19.24 -18.58 -5.51
CA THR A 155 18.34 -19.52 -6.16
C THR A 155 19.02 -20.87 -6.35
N GLU A 156 18.23 -21.94 -6.57
CA GLU A 156 18.80 -23.27 -6.87
C GLU A 156 19.69 -23.25 -8.12
N LYS A 157 19.31 -22.46 -9.14
CA LYS A 157 20.09 -22.32 -10.37
C LYS A 157 21.48 -21.71 -10.10
N LEU A 158 21.55 -20.68 -9.25
CA LEU A 158 22.83 -20.06 -8.86
C LEU A 158 23.73 -21.08 -8.16
N ASN A 159 23.17 -21.80 -7.16
CA ASN A 159 23.90 -22.81 -6.40
C ASN A 159 24.41 -23.95 -7.30
N ASN A 160 23.57 -24.46 -8.22
CA ASN A 160 23.92 -25.51 -9.16
C ASN A 160 25.01 -25.09 -10.16
N ARG A 161 25.13 -23.79 -10.45
CA ARG A 161 26.17 -23.20 -11.31
C ARG A 161 27.38 -22.69 -10.52
N GLY A 162 27.50 -23.04 -9.23
CA GLY A 162 28.63 -22.71 -8.37
C GLY A 162 28.67 -21.28 -7.85
N ILE A 163 27.59 -20.50 -8.00
CA ILE A 163 27.44 -19.17 -7.38
C ILE A 163 26.82 -19.36 -6.00
N THR A 164 27.63 -19.83 -5.09
CA THR A 164 27.25 -20.07 -3.69
C THR A 164 27.36 -18.78 -2.86
N ASN A 165 26.83 -18.79 -1.64
CA ASN A 165 26.96 -17.68 -0.69
C ASN A 165 28.42 -17.23 -0.50
N ARG A 166 29.35 -18.19 -0.45
CA ARG A 166 30.80 -17.92 -0.34
C ARG A 166 31.33 -17.16 -1.57
N VAL A 167 30.85 -17.49 -2.76
CA VAL A 167 31.24 -16.80 -4.01
C VAL A 167 30.66 -15.39 -4.02
N ILE A 168 29.40 -15.20 -3.63
CA ILE A 168 28.77 -13.86 -3.53
C ILE A 168 29.55 -12.99 -2.54
N GLY A 169 29.92 -13.55 -1.37
CA GLY A 169 30.73 -12.83 -0.38
C GLY A 169 32.10 -12.39 -0.92
N LYS A 170 32.77 -13.24 -1.73
CA LYS A 170 34.03 -12.86 -2.39
C LYS A 170 33.86 -11.78 -3.43
N ILE A 171 32.80 -11.86 -4.23
CA ILE A 171 32.45 -10.83 -5.23
C ILE A 171 32.17 -9.50 -4.54
N MET A 172 31.42 -9.53 -3.43
CA MET A 172 31.17 -8.34 -2.60
C MET A 172 32.47 -7.74 -2.05
N GLN A 173 33.36 -8.58 -1.53
CA GLN A 173 34.66 -8.15 -1.04
C GLN A 173 35.50 -7.49 -2.13
N GLN A 174 35.50 -8.06 -3.34
CA GLN A 174 36.18 -7.50 -4.50
C GLN A 174 35.58 -6.13 -4.89
N LEU A 175 34.27 -5.96 -4.80
CA LEU A 175 33.59 -4.68 -5.06
C LEU A 175 34.08 -3.59 -4.08
N PHE A 176 34.20 -3.91 -2.78
CA PHE A 176 34.73 -2.96 -1.80
C PHE A 176 36.17 -2.58 -2.06
N ILE A 177 37.01 -3.52 -2.56
CA ILE A 177 38.41 -3.25 -2.96
C ILE A 177 38.44 -2.32 -4.16
N GLU A 178 37.69 -2.57 -5.22
CA GLU A 178 37.69 -1.76 -6.45
C GLU A 178 37.10 -0.35 -6.24
N THR A 179 36.11 -0.22 -5.36
CA THR A 179 35.53 1.08 -4.98
C THR A 179 36.35 1.83 -3.92
N ASN A 180 37.44 1.23 -3.40
CA ASN A 180 38.16 1.70 -2.21
C ASN A 180 37.22 1.97 -1.01
N GLY A 181 36.06 1.31 -0.94
CA GLY A 181 35.03 1.55 0.05
C GLY A 181 34.48 2.97 0.10
N LYS A 182 34.73 3.80 -0.91
CA LYS A 182 34.26 5.20 -0.97
C LYS A 182 32.86 5.27 -1.53
N PHE A 183 31.89 5.57 -0.65
CA PHE A 183 30.51 5.79 -1.01
C PHE A 183 30.07 7.20 -0.59
N ASN A 184 29.40 7.90 -1.47
CA ASN A 184 28.91 9.24 -1.17
C ASN A 184 27.89 9.20 -0.03
N GLU A 185 28.01 10.16 0.89
CA GLU A 185 27.04 10.34 1.96
C GLU A 185 25.73 10.83 1.37
N THR A 186 24.64 10.36 1.95
CA THR A 186 23.27 10.61 1.50
C THR A 186 22.42 11.34 2.53
N LEU A 187 22.89 11.48 3.77
CA LEU A 187 22.21 12.23 4.82
C LEU A 187 23.10 13.41 5.27
N SER A 188 22.48 14.52 5.65
CA SER A 188 23.19 15.69 6.16
C SER A 188 23.90 15.39 7.48
N ASP A 189 24.98 16.14 7.76
CA ASP A 189 25.74 15.99 9.00
C ASP A 189 24.88 16.30 10.23
N ASN A 190 24.00 17.30 10.15
CA ASN A 190 23.07 17.66 11.20
C ASN A 190 22.16 16.48 11.56
N LEU A 191 21.50 15.88 10.54
CA LEU A 191 20.60 14.73 10.75
C LEU A 191 21.34 13.51 11.30
N ARG A 192 22.56 13.25 10.79
CA ARG A 192 23.38 12.14 11.27
C ARG A 192 23.82 12.32 12.73
N SER A 193 24.17 13.52 13.13
CA SER A 193 24.60 13.86 14.49
C SER A 193 23.41 13.76 15.45
N GLU A 194 22.27 14.31 15.09
CA GLU A 194 21.03 14.28 15.88
C GLU A 194 20.61 12.84 16.19
N LEU A 195 20.62 11.96 15.19
CA LEU A 195 20.20 10.56 15.30
C LEU A 195 21.36 9.60 15.65
N LYS A 196 22.56 10.10 15.88
CA LYS A 196 23.78 9.30 16.15
C LYS A 196 24.03 8.21 15.11
N LEU A 197 23.73 8.52 13.84
CA LEU A 197 23.90 7.57 12.72
C LEU A 197 25.35 7.48 12.28
N ILE A 198 25.81 6.27 11.99
CA ILE A 198 27.10 6.04 11.34
C ILE A 198 27.06 6.52 9.88
N ASN A 199 28.22 6.83 9.30
CA ASN A 199 28.30 7.26 7.90
C ASN A 199 27.93 6.12 6.94
N LYS A 200 27.62 6.47 5.70
CA LYS A 200 27.19 5.55 4.64
C LYS A 200 28.20 4.44 4.37
N GLN A 201 29.50 4.79 4.30
CA GLN A 201 30.59 3.84 4.06
C GLN A 201 30.65 2.78 5.16
N SER A 202 30.63 3.21 6.44
CA SER A 202 30.65 2.31 7.58
C SER A 202 29.39 1.44 7.63
N ALA A 203 28.23 1.99 7.27
CA ALA A 203 26.98 1.23 7.24
C ALA A 203 27.01 0.11 6.20
N LEU A 204 27.39 0.44 4.95
CA LEU A 204 27.52 -0.55 3.88
C LEU A 204 28.60 -1.60 4.19
N PHE A 205 29.72 -1.17 4.78
CA PHE A 205 30.75 -2.15 5.18
C PHE A 205 30.22 -3.11 6.25
N ASN A 206 29.64 -2.58 7.33
CA ASN A 206 29.22 -3.41 8.46
C ASN A 206 27.93 -4.23 8.19
N VAL A 207 27.13 -3.93 7.18
CA VAL A 207 26.02 -4.81 6.77
C VAL A 207 26.54 -6.00 5.98
N HIS A 208 27.64 -5.87 5.22
CA HIS A 208 28.24 -6.96 4.45
C HIS A 208 29.32 -7.74 5.21
N PHE A 209 30.06 -7.07 6.10
CA PHE A 209 31.19 -7.62 6.85
C PHE A 209 31.14 -7.18 8.31
N PRO A 210 30.09 -7.54 9.07
CA PRO A 210 29.94 -7.11 10.45
C PRO A 210 30.98 -7.77 11.37
N LYS A 211 31.60 -6.96 12.21
CA LYS A 211 32.55 -7.47 13.21
C LYS A 211 31.85 -7.98 14.47
N ASN A 212 30.72 -7.39 14.82
CA ASN A 212 29.88 -7.78 15.97
C ASN A 212 28.43 -7.39 15.73
N GLN A 213 27.54 -7.85 16.64
CA GLN A 213 26.09 -7.60 16.54
C GLN A 213 25.73 -6.11 16.71
N GLU A 214 26.47 -5.35 17.51
CA GLU A 214 26.22 -3.94 17.74
C GLU A 214 26.43 -3.12 16.44
N LEU A 215 27.59 -3.31 15.80
CA LEU A 215 27.90 -2.62 14.54
C LEU A 215 26.93 -3.01 13.41
N LEU A 216 26.52 -4.29 13.40
CA LEU A 216 25.50 -4.76 12.47
C LEU A 216 24.17 -4.04 12.70
N SER A 217 23.71 -3.96 13.93
CA SER A 217 22.45 -3.30 14.28
C SER A 217 22.47 -1.81 13.93
N ARG A 218 23.57 -1.11 14.20
CA ARG A 218 23.77 0.29 13.83
C ARG A 218 23.79 0.48 12.32
N ALA A 219 24.42 -0.43 11.58
CA ALA A 219 24.45 -0.41 10.12
C ALA A 219 23.06 -0.63 9.52
N GLN A 220 22.33 -1.64 9.99
CA GLN A 220 20.97 -1.91 9.58
C GLN A 220 20.03 -0.74 9.88
N PHE A 221 20.09 -0.18 11.08
CA PHE A 221 19.29 0.99 11.46
C PHE A 221 19.55 2.17 10.52
N ARG A 222 20.83 2.49 10.24
CA ARG A 222 21.22 3.57 9.33
C ARG A 222 20.66 3.39 7.92
N LEU A 223 20.77 2.17 7.35
CA LEU A 223 20.34 1.90 5.99
C LEU A 223 18.82 1.83 5.88
N LYS A 224 18.14 1.25 6.85
CA LYS A 224 16.67 1.22 6.94
C LYS A 224 16.10 2.64 7.08
N PHE A 225 16.69 3.44 7.97
CA PHE A 225 16.30 4.85 8.12
C PHE A 225 16.45 5.62 6.81
N GLU A 226 17.58 5.48 6.13
CA GLU A 226 17.81 6.13 4.85
C GLU A 226 16.77 5.76 3.80
N GLU A 227 16.52 4.46 3.62
CA GLU A 227 15.55 3.98 2.64
C GLU A 227 14.16 4.54 2.92
N LEU A 228 13.71 4.46 4.17
CA LEU A 228 12.41 4.98 4.59
C LEU A 228 12.34 6.51 4.56
N PHE A 229 13.43 7.22 4.88
CA PHE A 229 13.50 8.68 4.84
C PHE A 229 13.31 9.20 3.41
N TYR A 230 14.00 8.62 2.43
CA TYR A 230 13.85 9.05 1.04
C TYR A 230 12.47 8.74 0.47
N ILE A 231 11.88 7.63 0.84
CA ILE A 231 10.48 7.33 0.47
C ILE A 231 9.54 8.38 1.05
N GLN A 232 9.66 8.69 2.34
CA GLN A 232 8.82 9.71 2.97
C GLN A 232 9.08 11.10 2.39
N LEU A 233 10.33 11.45 2.12
CA LEU A 233 10.69 12.71 1.49
C LEU A 233 10.01 12.87 0.12
N GLN A 234 10.05 11.83 -0.71
CA GLN A 234 9.41 11.81 -2.03
C GLN A 234 7.89 11.96 -1.92
N LEU A 235 7.25 11.20 -1.03
CA LEU A 235 5.80 11.27 -0.81
C LEU A 235 5.35 12.66 -0.33
N ILE A 236 6.09 13.25 0.59
CA ILE A 236 5.77 14.58 1.12
C ILE A 236 6.00 15.66 0.04
N ILE A 237 7.10 15.59 -0.71
CA ILE A 237 7.34 16.51 -1.83
C ILE A 237 6.22 16.41 -2.86
N LYS A 238 5.81 15.18 -3.23
CA LYS A 238 4.71 14.96 -4.17
C LYS A 238 3.40 15.58 -3.66
N ASN A 239 3.07 15.39 -2.39
CA ASN A 239 1.88 16.00 -1.76
C ASN A 239 1.97 17.53 -1.74
N LEU A 240 3.13 18.10 -1.37
CA LEU A 240 3.35 19.56 -1.39
C LEU A 240 3.19 20.13 -2.81
N ILE A 241 3.72 19.43 -3.82
CA ILE A 241 3.55 19.81 -5.23
C ILE A 241 2.07 19.74 -5.62
N HIS A 242 1.37 18.68 -5.27
CA HIS A 242 -0.06 18.52 -5.54
C HIS A 242 -0.87 19.67 -4.92
N LYS A 243 -0.71 19.92 -3.62
CA LYS A 243 -1.37 21.02 -2.90
C LYS A 243 -1.07 22.41 -3.50
N SER A 244 0.12 22.58 -4.01
CA SER A 244 0.51 23.84 -4.63
C SER A 244 -0.04 24.05 -6.05
N LYS A 245 -0.38 22.95 -6.76
CA LYS A 245 -0.85 22.97 -8.14
C LYS A 245 -2.37 23.04 -8.27
N ILE A 246 -3.05 22.24 -7.46
CA ILE A 246 -4.50 22.12 -7.55
C ILE A 246 -5.10 23.09 -6.54
N LYS A 247 -5.65 24.18 -7.07
CA LYS A 247 -6.40 25.14 -6.26
C LYS A 247 -7.70 24.50 -5.79
N GLY A 248 -8.10 24.77 -4.56
CA GLY A 248 -9.40 24.42 -3.99
C GLY A 248 -10.26 25.66 -3.80
N PHE A 249 -11.53 25.44 -3.56
CA PHE A 249 -12.45 26.49 -3.15
C PHE A 249 -12.24 26.80 -1.65
N PRO A 250 -11.73 27.95 -1.24
CA PRO A 250 -11.55 28.22 0.19
C PRO A 250 -12.91 28.39 0.88
N PHE A 251 -13.19 27.55 1.87
CA PHE A 251 -14.36 27.70 2.74
C PHE A 251 -13.98 28.60 3.91
N ASN A 252 -14.19 29.89 3.76
CA ASN A 252 -13.73 30.91 4.69
C ASN A 252 -14.60 30.99 5.96
N GLN A 253 -15.86 30.54 5.87
CA GLN A 253 -16.85 30.70 6.94
C GLN A 253 -17.27 29.34 7.53
N VAL A 254 -17.50 29.37 8.84
CA VAL A 254 -18.30 28.37 9.54
C VAL A 254 -19.58 29.10 9.91
N GLY A 255 -20.63 28.88 9.15
CA GLY A 255 -21.82 29.71 9.19
C GLY A 255 -22.94 29.15 10.06
N THR A 256 -24.16 29.51 9.70
CA THR A 256 -25.38 29.22 10.47
C THR A 256 -25.73 27.74 10.49
N TYR A 257 -25.62 27.03 9.38
CA TYR A 257 -25.98 25.62 9.31
C TYR A 257 -25.10 24.75 10.20
N PHE A 258 -23.79 24.97 10.15
CA PHE A 258 -22.85 24.24 11.02
C PHE A 258 -23.09 24.56 12.50
N ASN A 259 -23.21 25.85 12.86
CA ASN A 259 -23.35 26.28 14.24
C ASN A 259 -24.70 25.87 14.84
N SER A 260 -25.81 25.99 14.11
CA SER A 260 -27.13 25.52 14.55
C SER A 260 -27.13 24.01 14.77
N PHE A 261 -26.60 23.24 13.81
CA PHE A 261 -26.49 21.80 13.98
C PHE A 261 -25.66 21.42 15.21
N PHE A 262 -24.49 22.04 15.36
CA PHE A 262 -23.57 21.74 16.48
C PHE A 262 -24.15 22.06 17.84
N LYS A 263 -24.89 23.17 17.97
CA LYS A 263 -25.46 23.65 19.24
C LYS A 263 -26.77 23.00 19.57
N ASP A 264 -27.68 22.89 18.57
CA ASP A 264 -29.11 22.65 18.83
C ASP A 264 -29.57 21.26 18.38
N HIS A 265 -28.86 20.61 17.45
CA HIS A 265 -29.34 19.39 16.80
C HIS A 265 -28.41 18.19 16.91
N LEU A 266 -27.20 18.38 17.46
CA LEU A 266 -26.25 17.29 17.64
C LEU A 266 -26.75 16.31 18.73
N PRO A 267 -27.02 15.03 18.41
CA PRO A 267 -27.68 14.12 19.35
C PRO A 267 -26.76 13.60 20.47
N PHE A 268 -25.44 13.93 20.42
CA PHE A 268 -24.44 13.51 21.41
C PHE A 268 -23.21 14.43 21.38
N GLU A 269 -22.44 14.44 22.42
CA GLU A 269 -21.15 15.15 22.42
C GLU A 269 -20.12 14.49 21.51
N LEU A 270 -19.39 15.31 20.76
CA LEU A 270 -18.29 14.81 19.94
C LEU A 270 -17.10 14.39 20.81
N THR A 271 -16.48 13.26 20.45
CA THR A 271 -15.22 12.83 21.05
C THR A 271 -14.08 13.80 20.74
N ASN A 272 -12.99 13.72 21.50
CA ASN A 272 -11.83 14.55 21.25
C ASN A 272 -11.20 14.25 19.87
N ALA A 273 -11.21 12.97 19.47
CA ALA A 273 -10.76 12.57 18.15
C ALA A 273 -11.62 13.17 17.03
N GLN A 274 -12.94 13.17 17.16
CA GLN A 274 -13.83 13.80 16.17
C GLN A 274 -13.62 15.32 16.10
N LYS A 275 -13.47 16.00 17.27
CA LYS A 275 -13.15 17.43 17.32
C LYS A 275 -11.81 17.76 16.66
N ARG A 276 -10.78 16.93 16.90
CA ARG A 276 -9.46 17.07 16.27
C ARG A 276 -9.57 16.95 14.75
N VAL A 277 -10.23 15.90 14.27
CA VAL A 277 -10.41 15.63 12.84
C VAL A 277 -11.18 16.75 12.14
N LEU A 278 -12.25 17.26 12.75
CA LEU A 278 -13.00 18.40 12.21
C LEU A 278 -12.14 19.67 12.10
N LYS A 279 -11.24 19.92 13.06
CA LYS A 279 -10.27 21.02 12.97
C LYS A 279 -9.29 20.84 11.82
N GLU A 280 -8.81 19.61 11.60
CA GLU A 280 -7.93 19.29 10.46
C GLU A 280 -8.64 19.51 9.12
N ILE A 281 -9.87 18.99 8.97
CA ILE A 281 -10.70 19.18 7.78
C ILE A 281 -10.97 20.68 7.54
N ARG A 282 -11.36 21.42 8.57
CA ARG A 282 -11.58 22.86 8.47
C ARG A 282 -10.33 23.61 8.02
N SER A 283 -9.17 23.26 8.54
CA SER A 283 -7.89 23.86 8.14
C SER A 283 -7.60 23.64 6.64
N ASP A 284 -7.87 22.42 6.14
CA ASP A 284 -7.69 22.12 4.73
C ASP A 284 -8.73 22.84 3.85
N LEU A 285 -10.01 22.82 4.23
CA LEU A 285 -11.10 23.48 3.50
C LEU A 285 -10.93 25.01 3.43
N GLY A 286 -10.34 25.61 4.48
CA GLY A 286 -10.03 27.05 4.49
C GLY A 286 -8.75 27.42 3.71
N SER A 287 -8.03 26.44 3.17
CA SER A 287 -6.84 26.71 2.36
C SER A 287 -7.19 26.95 0.89
N ASN A 288 -6.28 27.61 0.15
CA ASN A 288 -6.44 27.77 -1.31
C ASN A 288 -6.07 26.50 -2.09
N ALA A 289 -5.80 25.38 -1.43
CA ALA A 289 -5.48 24.11 -2.04
C ALA A 289 -6.66 23.15 -1.95
N GLN A 290 -6.80 22.26 -2.94
CA GLN A 290 -7.80 21.20 -2.88
C GLN A 290 -7.51 20.28 -1.68
N MET A 291 -8.50 20.09 -0.81
CA MET A 291 -8.42 19.04 0.22
C MET A 291 -8.57 17.67 -0.47
N ASN A 292 -7.64 16.77 -0.20
CA ASN A 292 -7.73 15.35 -0.57
C ASN A 292 -7.36 14.54 0.67
N ARG A 293 -8.36 14.13 1.45
CA ARG A 293 -8.17 13.58 2.81
C ARG A 293 -8.85 12.23 2.99
N LEU A 294 -8.13 11.30 3.62
CA LEU A 294 -8.64 10.01 4.07
C LEU A 294 -9.05 10.11 5.55
N LEU A 295 -10.34 9.93 5.81
CA LEU A 295 -10.90 9.79 7.14
C LEU A 295 -11.02 8.32 7.51
N GLN A 296 -10.23 7.89 8.44
CA GLN A 296 -10.17 6.53 8.91
C GLN A 296 -10.71 6.42 10.34
N GLY A 297 -11.47 5.38 10.59
CA GLY A 297 -12.01 5.10 11.93
C GLY A 297 -12.75 3.77 11.95
N ASP A 298 -12.85 3.17 13.10
CA ASP A 298 -13.54 1.90 13.28
C ASP A 298 -15.04 1.98 12.95
N VAL A 299 -15.68 0.84 12.81
CA VAL A 299 -17.13 0.77 12.60
C VAL A 299 -17.85 1.42 13.81
N GLY A 300 -18.68 2.44 13.52
CA GLY A 300 -19.39 3.17 14.56
C GLY A 300 -18.56 4.24 15.29
N SER A 301 -17.38 4.62 14.81
CA SER A 301 -16.58 5.75 15.36
C SER A 301 -17.17 7.14 15.05
N GLY A 302 -18.29 7.21 14.31
CA GLY A 302 -18.96 8.46 13.98
C GLY A 302 -18.40 9.19 12.74
N LYS A 303 -17.82 8.47 11.78
CA LYS A 303 -17.37 9.05 10.49
C LYS A 303 -18.46 9.83 9.78
N THR A 304 -19.71 9.32 9.80
CA THR A 304 -20.87 9.94 9.14
C THR A 304 -21.18 11.33 9.71
N ILE A 305 -21.04 11.54 11.03
CA ILE A 305 -21.28 12.86 11.62
C ILE A 305 -20.21 13.85 11.22
N VAL A 306 -18.93 13.40 11.16
CA VAL A 306 -17.82 14.24 10.69
C VAL A 306 -18.02 14.60 9.21
N ALA A 307 -18.48 13.66 8.39
CA ALA A 307 -18.82 13.88 6.99
C ALA A 307 -19.96 14.89 6.85
N PHE A 308 -21.05 14.74 7.61
CA PHE A 308 -22.17 15.67 7.58
C PHE A 308 -21.77 17.08 8.01
N MET A 309 -21.02 17.21 9.09
CA MET A 309 -20.53 18.53 9.53
C MET A 309 -19.60 19.17 8.48
N SER A 310 -18.85 18.37 7.72
CA SER A 310 -18.04 18.87 6.58
C SER A 310 -18.93 19.32 5.42
N ILE A 311 -20.05 18.63 5.16
CA ILE A 311 -21.07 19.05 4.19
C ILE A 311 -21.68 20.40 4.60
N LEU A 312 -22.02 20.57 5.88
CA LEU A 312 -22.56 21.85 6.37
C LEU A 312 -21.58 23.01 6.18
N MET A 313 -20.26 22.77 6.34
CA MET A 313 -19.25 23.79 6.01
C MET A 313 -19.29 24.16 4.51
N ALA A 314 -19.50 23.20 3.60
CA ALA A 314 -19.61 23.48 2.18
C ALA A 314 -20.87 24.33 1.89
N ILE A 315 -22.01 23.98 2.48
CA ILE A 315 -23.29 24.70 2.29
C ILE A 315 -23.21 26.13 2.86
N ASP A 316 -22.59 26.30 4.02
CA ASP A 316 -22.37 27.60 4.64
C ASP A 316 -21.54 28.55 3.73
N ASN A 317 -20.74 27.99 2.82
CA ASN A 317 -19.97 28.76 1.83
C ASN A 317 -20.64 28.81 0.43
N GLY A 318 -21.90 28.39 0.32
CA GLY A 318 -22.68 28.47 -0.93
C GLY A 318 -22.37 27.39 -1.95
N TYR A 319 -21.75 26.27 -1.51
CA TYR A 319 -21.42 25.14 -2.37
C TYR A 319 -22.36 23.94 -2.14
N GLN A 320 -22.55 23.19 -3.21
CA GLN A 320 -23.21 21.88 -3.13
C GLN A 320 -22.24 20.79 -2.67
N ALA A 321 -22.77 19.73 -2.10
CA ALA A 321 -22.00 18.56 -1.69
C ALA A 321 -22.61 17.26 -2.22
N CYS A 322 -21.76 16.24 -2.45
CA CYS A 322 -22.23 14.89 -2.74
C CYS A 322 -21.59 13.86 -1.82
N LEU A 323 -22.35 12.79 -1.54
CA LEU A 323 -21.88 11.62 -0.82
C LEU A 323 -22.10 10.36 -1.66
N MET A 324 -21.00 9.72 -2.02
CA MET A 324 -21.02 8.52 -2.86
C MET A 324 -20.77 7.28 -2.00
N ALA A 325 -21.66 6.29 -2.11
CA ALA A 325 -21.53 4.99 -1.44
C ALA A 325 -21.48 3.84 -2.46
N PRO A 326 -20.86 2.70 -2.11
CA PRO A 326 -20.63 1.61 -3.07
C PRO A 326 -21.90 0.83 -3.44
N THR A 327 -22.94 0.88 -2.63
CA THR A 327 -24.18 0.13 -2.83
C THR A 327 -25.42 1.00 -2.63
N GLU A 328 -26.54 0.61 -3.24
CA GLU A 328 -27.83 1.31 -3.06
C GLU A 328 -28.30 1.28 -1.62
N ILE A 329 -28.13 0.14 -0.93
CA ILE A 329 -28.53 -0.04 0.48
C ILE A 329 -27.78 0.97 1.36
N LEU A 330 -26.47 1.11 1.17
CA LEU A 330 -25.65 2.04 1.95
C LEU A 330 -26.00 3.51 1.62
N SER A 331 -26.26 3.80 0.33
CA SER A 331 -26.73 5.13 -0.10
C SER A 331 -28.08 5.47 0.55
N ALA A 332 -29.02 4.53 0.56
CA ALA A 332 -30.33 4.71 1.22
C ALA A 332 -30.19 4.89 2.74
N GLN A 333 -29.27 4.16 3.37
CA GLN A 333 -28.98 4.32 4.79
C GLN A 333 -28.41 5.72 5.11
N HIS A 334 -27.45 6.20 4.33
CA HIS A 334 -26.94 7.56 4.49
C HIS A 334 -28.04 8.60 4.27
N TYR A 335 -28.85 8.42 3.23
CA TYR A 335 -29.97 9.32 2.93
C TYR A 335 -30.95 9.39 4.10
N ASN A 336 -31.46 8.25 4.55
CA ASN A 336 -32.43 8.18 5.66
C ASN A 336 -31.83 8.72 6.97
N GLY A 337 -30.55 8.43 7.24
CA GLY A 337 -29.86 8.92 8.44
C GLY A 337 -29.62 10.43 8.46
N LEU A 338 -29.43 11.05 7.30
CA LEU A 338 -29.20 12.50 7.20
C LEU A 338 -30.49 13.28 6.98
N LEU A 339 -31.55 12.65 6.46
CA LEU A 339 -32.81 13.32 6.08
C LEU A 339 -33.44 14.08 7.26
N GLU A 340 -33.46 13.47 8.46
CA GLU A 340 -34.03 14.12 9.64
C GLU A 340 -33.25 15.39 10.02
N TRP A 341 -31.92 15.35 9.95
CA TRP A 341 -31.07 16.51 10.24
C TRP A 341 -31.19 17.59 9.18
N CYS A 342 -31.25 17.20 7.91
CA CYS A 342 -31.46 18.12 6.80
C CYS A 342 -32.81 18.84 6.90
N ASN A 343 -33.90 18.12 7.24
CA ASN A 343 -35.22 18.70 7.45
C ASN A 343 -35.23 19.74 8.58
N LYS A 344 -34.55 19.47 9.71
CA LYS A 344 -34.41 20.42 10.82
C LYS A 344 -33.65 21.69 10.45
N LEU A 345 -32.77 21.60 9.44
CA LEU A 345 -31.96 22.72 8.96
C LEU A 345 -32.51 23.35 7.68
N ASN A 346 -33.65 22.91 7.15
CA ASN A 346 -34.21 23.33 5.86
C ASN A 346 -33.19 23.16 4.70
N ILE A 347 -32.49 22.05 4.66
CA ILE A 347 -31.52 21.68 3.61
C ILE A 347 -32.18 20.64 2.69
N ASN A 348 -32.13 20.88 1.37
CA ASN A 348 -32.65 19.95 0.39
C ASN A 348 -31.63 18.82 0.13
N ILE A 349 -32.10 17.60 0.36
CA ILE A 349 -31.31 16.38 0.16
C ILE A 349 -32.09 15.37 -0.70
N GLU A 350 -31.40 14.73 -1.66
CA GLU A 350 -31.97 13.70 -2.52
C GLU A 350 -31.03 12.51 -2.72
N ILE A 351 -31.63 11.40 -3.18
CA ILE A 351 -30.88 10.17 -3.46
C ILE A 351 -31.00 9.79 -4.94
N LEU A 352 -29.83 9.47 -5.57
CA LEU A 352 -29.74 9.02 -6.95
C LEU A 352 -28.99 7.69 -7.04
N THR A 353 -29.71 6.64 -7.43
CA THR A 353 -29.20 5.27 -7.60
C THR A 353 -29.57 4.73 -8.98
N GLY A 354 -29.10 3.52 -9.30
CA GLY A 354 -29.47 2.83 -10.52
C GLY A 354 -30.99 2.59 -10.64
N SER A 355 -31.66 2.32 -9.50
CA SER A 355 -33.10 2.04 -9.41
C SER A 355 -33.99 3.29 -9.39
N THR A 356 -33.42 4.50 -9.36
CA THR A 356 -34.21 5.76 -9.34
C THR A 356 -35.06 5.91 -10.62
N LYS A 357 -36.37 6.08 -10.48
CA LYS A 357 -37.32 6.24 -11.59
C LYS A 357 -36.95 7.46 -12.48
N THR A 358 -37.14 7.34 -13.80
CA THR A 358 -36.73 8.35 -14.77
C THR A 358 -37.36 9.73 -14.50
N SER A 359 -38.64 9.77 -14.09
CA SER A 359 -39.32 11.04 -13.75
C SER A 359 -38.64 11.75 -12.55
N LYS A 360 -38.34 11.00 -11.48
CA LYS A 360 -37.64 11.52 -10.29
C LYS A 360 -36.23 11.94 -10.65
N ARG A 361 -35.53 11.15 -11.47
CA ARG A 361 -34.16 11.44 -11.93
C ARG A 361 -34.09 12.79 -12.66
N ARG A 362 -35.10 13.09 -13.51
CA ARG A 362 -35.18 14.39 -14.21
C ARG A 362 -35.29 15.55 -13.23
N LEU A 363 -36.21 15.48 -12.26
CA LEU A 363 -36.37 16.54 -11.23
C LEU A 363 -35.10 16.75 -10.41
N ILE A 364 -34.40 15.66 -10.04
CA ILE A 364 -33.11 15.73 -9.32
C ILE A 364 -32.07 16.46 -10.16
N HIS A 365 -31.98 16.18 -11.47
CA HIS A 365 -31.03 16.86 -12.34
C HIS A 365 -31.34 18.35 -12.48
N GLU A 366 -32.61 18.71 -12.67
CA GLU A 366 -33.04 20.09 -12.77
C GLU A 366 -32.76 20.90 -11.48
N SER A 367 -33.10 20.35 -10.32
CA SER A 367 -32.83 21.00 -9.01
C SER A 367 -31.35 21.04 -8.63
N LEU A 368 -30.55 20.15 -9.20
CA LEU A 368 -29.09 20.13 -9.01
C LEU A 368 -28.40 21.22 -9.88
N GLU A 369 -28.85 21.36 -11.13
CA GLU A 369 -28.31 22.36 -12.05
C GLU A 369 -28.73 23.79 -11.69
N ASN A 370 -29.93 24.02 -11.14
CA ASN A 370 -30.38 25.34 -10.68
C ASN A 370 -29.83 25.67 -9.28
N GLY A 371 -29.31 24.70 -8.53
CA GLY A 371 -28.68 24.86 -7.20
C GLY A 371 -29.66 24.82 -6.02
N GLU A 372 -30.93 24.47 -6.24
CA GLU A 372 -31.91 24.26 -5.16
C GLU A 372 -31.58 23.02 -4.34
N LEU A 373 -31.04 21.99 -4.99
CA LEU A 373 -30.60 20.77 -4.31
C LEU A 373 -29.16 20.94 -3.78
N GLN A 374 -29.01 20.99 -2.46
CA GLN A 374 -27.70 21.22 -1.82
C GLN A 374 -26.91 19.94 -1.61
N ILE A 375 -27.59 18.81 -1.31
CA ILE A 375 -26.92 17.52 -1.02
C ILE A 375 -27.48 16.44 -1.95
N LEU A 376 -26.59 15.76 -2.65
CA LEU A 376 -26.93 14.57 -3.45
C LEU A 376 -26.19 13.36 -2.95
N ILE A 377 -26.95 12.32 -2.51
CA ILE A 377 -26.41 11.03 -2.11
C ILE A 377 -26.65 10.01 -3.22
N GLY A 378 -25.69 9.09 -3.44
CA GLY A 378 -25.94 8.03 -4.43
C GLY A 378 -24.79 7.07 -4.61
N THR A 379 -24.92 6.23 -5.62
CA THR A 379 -23.93 5.26 -6.04
C THR A 379 -23.09 5.78 -7.22
N HIS A 380 -22.56 4.89 -8.03
CA HIS A 380 -21.88 5.23 -9.30
C HIS A 380 -22.74 6.08 -10.25
N ALA A 381 -24.06 6.12 -10.07
CA ALA A 381 -24.96 6.99 -10.83
C ALA A 381 -24.55 8.47 -10.75
N LEU A 382 -23.91 8.91 -9.66
CA LEU A 382 -23.37 10.26 -9.52
C LEU A 382 -22.27 10.61 -10.54
N LEU A 383 -21.63 9.58 -11.11
CA LEU A 383 -20.53 9.74 -12.07
C LEU A 383 -21.02 9.85 -13.52
N GLU A 384 -22.33 9.65 -13.78
CA GLU A 384 -22.92 9.77 -15.11
C GLU A 384 -22.76 11.22 -15.64
N ASP A 385 -22.45 11.38 -16.93
CA ASP A 385 -22.20 12.69 -17.53
C ASP A 385 -23.42 13.63 -17.49
N LYS A 386 -24.62 13.07 -17.38
CA LYS A 386 -25.89 13.81 -17.23
C LYS A 386 -26.05 14.48 -15.86
N VAL A 387 -25.32 14.02 -14.85
CA VAL A 387 -25.36 14.62 -13.50
C VAL A 387 -24.44 15.82 -13.49
N LYS A 388 -25.02 17.02 -13.46
CA LYS A 388 -24.29 18.29 -13.45
C LYS A 388 -24.65 19.07 -12.20
N PHE A 389 -23.66 19.52 -11.47
CA PHE A 389 -23.83 20.39 -10.32
C PHE A 389 -23.67 21.85 -10.77
N LYS A 390 -24.43 22.75 -10.17
CA LYS A 390 -24.21 24.19 -10.34
C LYS A 390 -22.88 24.61 -9.75
N ASN A 391 -22.59 24.14 -8.51
CA ASN A 391 -21.43 24.59 -7.75
C ASN A 391 -20.97 23.50 -6.74
N LEU A 392 -20.43 22.39 -7.24
CA LEU A 392 -19.94 21.31 -6.36
C LEU A 392 -18.65 21.73 -5.65
N GLY A 393 -18.68 21.89 -4.32
CA GLY A 393 -17.52 22.24 -3.51
C GLY A 393 -16.89 21.08 -2.74
N LEU A 394 -17.70 20.07 -2.36
CA LEU A 394 -17.24 18.93 -1.57
C LEU A 394 -17.83 17.61 -2.09
N ALA A 395 -16.95 16.63 -2.33
CA ALA A 395 -17.35 15.27 -2.64
C ALA A 395 -16.82 14.31 -1.54
N ILE A 396 -17.73 13.52 -1.01
CA ILE A 396 -17.43 12.50 0.02
C ILE A 396 -17.59 11.12 -0.60
N ILE A 397 -16.62 10.24 -0.37
CA ILE A 397 -16.59 8.87 -0.90
C ILE A 397 -16.51 7.93 0.31
N ASP A 398 -17.51 7.07 0.47
CA ASP A 398 -17.52 6.07 1.53
C ASP A 398 -17.00 4.72 1.01
N GLU A 399 -16.25 4.00 1.83
CA GLU A 399 -15.65 2.69 1.54
C GLU A 399 -14.72 2.70 0.30
N GLN A 400 -13.64 3.45 0.38
CA GLN A 400 -12.67 3.71 -0.71
C GLN A 400 -12.19 2.44 -1.46
N HIS A 401 -12.00 1.32 -0.76
CA HIS A 401 -11.45 0.08 -1.34
C HIS A 401 -12.29 -0.49 -2.50
N ARG A 402 -13.51 0.00 -2.69
CA ARG A 402 -14.43 -0.38 -3.78
C ARG A 402 -14.44 0.61 -4.95
N PHE A 403 -13.68 1.72 -4.86
CA PHE A 403 -13.63 2.76 -5.89
C PHE A 403 -12.22 2.93 -6.45
N GLY A 404 -12.03 2.72 -7.75
CA GLY A 404 -10.76 2.92 -8.44
C GLY A 404 -10.39 4.41 -8.64
N VAL A 405 -9.11 4.68 -8.91
CA VAL A 405 -8.58 6.02 -9.20
C VAL A 405 -9.33 6.70 -10.35
N LYS A 406 -9.72 5.95 -11.40
CA LYS A 406 -10.50 6.44 -12.56
C LYS A 406 -11.88 6.99 -12.19
N GLN A 407 -12.49 6.49 -11.13
CA GLN A 407 -13.81 6.93 -10.67
C GLN A 407 -13.72 8.25 -9.90
N ARG A 408 -12.66 8.42 -9.11
CA ARG A 408 -12.37 9.70 -8.41
C ARG A 408 -12.11 10.84 -9.39
N SER A 409 -11.35 10.57 -10.45
CA SER A 409 -11.05 11.60 -11.48
C SER A 409 -12.29 12.11 -12.22
N LYS A 410 -13.34 11.28 -12.34
CA LYS A 410 -14.62 11.72 -12.93
C LYS A 410 -15.35 12.76 -12.06
N LEU A 411 -15.23 12.67 -10.73
CA LEU A 411 -15.81 13.69 -9.82
C LEU A 411 -15.14 15.05 -9.99
N TRP A 412 -13.86 15.11 -10.34
CA TRP A 412 -13.15 16.37 -10.58
C TRP A 412 -13.73 17.18 -11.74
N LYS A 413 -14.32 16.51 -12.73
CA LYS A 413 -14.92 17.15 -13.91
C LYS A 413 -16.35 17.64 -13.66
N LYS A 414 -16.93 17.39 -12.49
CA LYS A 414 -18.33 17.75 -12.16
C LYS A 414 -18.51 19.18 -11.65
N SER A 415 -17.43 19.90 -11.32
CA SER A 415 -17.52 21.32 -10.98
C SER A 415 -17.66 22.15 -12.24
N ASN A 416 -18.72 22.96 -12.33
CA ASN A 416 -18.99 23.85 -13.46
C ASN A 416 -18.10 25.10 -13.35
N PRO A 417 -17.48 25.61 -14.43
CA PRO A 417 -16.62 26.78 -14.38
C PRO A 417 -17.44 28.10 -14.34
N GLN A 418 -18.25 28.28 -13.30
CA GLN A 418 -18.81 29.62 -13.05
C GLN A 418 -17.90 30.35 -12.05
N SER A 419 -17.63 31.64 -12.40
CA SER A 419 -16.73 32.54 -11.67
C SER A 419 -17.00 32.55 -10.17
N PRO A 420 -15.98 32.61 -9.31
CA PRO A 420 -16.17 32.79 -7.87
C PRO A 420 -16.94 34.13 -7.63
N PRO A 421 -17.76 34.23 -6.57
CA PRO A 421 -18.36 35.49 -6.18
C PRO A 421 -17.25 36.51 -6.02
N GLN A 422 -17.42 37.68 -6.63
CA GLN A 422 -16.48 38.80 -6.60
C GLN A 422 -16.23 39.21 -5.14
N SER A 423 -15.13 38.83 -4.57
CA SER A 423 -14.54 39.50 -3.42
C SER A 423 -13.54 40.52 -3.97
N SER A 424 -13.91 41.78 -3.86
CA SER A 424 -13.04 42.94 -4.07
C SER A 424 -11.81 42.83 -3.17
N HIS A 425 -10.68 42.45 -3.71
CA HIS A 425 -9.27 42.77 -3.34
C HIS A 425 -8.35 41.74 -4.00
N GLY A 426 -7.67 42.14 -5.06
CA GLY A 426 -6.67 41.24 -5.70
C GLY A 426 -6.24 41.69 -7.09
N GLU A 427 -6.07 42.96 -7.33
CA GLU A 427 -5.11 43.41 -8.34
C GLU A 427 -3.71 43.24 -7.77
N GLU A 428 -2.82 42.72 -8.61
CA GLU A 428 -1.39 42.47 -8.39
C GLU A 428 -0.98 41.04 -8.03
N VAL A 429 -1.21 40.09 -8.90
CA VAL A 429 -0.23 39.01 -9.19
C VAL A 429 -0.37 38.58 -10.67
N LYS A 430 -0.54 39.53 -11.56
CA LYS A 430 -0.48 39.30 -13.02
C LYS A 430 0.89 39.58 -13.61
N THR A 431 1.97 39.31 -12.86
CA THR A 431 3.31 39.56 -13.38
C THR A 431 4.18 38.32 -13.16
N LEU A 432 4.71 37.82 -14.30
CA LEU A 432 5.86 36.89 -14.39
C LEU A 432 5.60 35.39 -14.35
N LEU A 433 4.58 34.88 -15.01
CA LEU A 433 4.79 33.61 -15.70
C LEU A 433 5.07 33.93 -17.16
N LYS A 434 6.35 33.90 -17.55
CA LYS A 434 6.73 34.08 -18.95
C LYS A 434 5.90 33.09 -19.78
N LYS A 435 5.28 33.54 -20.84
CA LYS A 435 4.39 32.86 -21.81
C LYS A 435 4.85 31.46 -22.30
N TYR A 436 5.92 30.90 -21.75
CA TYR A 436 6.60 29.70 -22.21
C TYR A 436 7.06 28.75 -21.07
N MET A 437 6.73 29.03 -19.81
CA MET A 437 7.05 28.13 -18.71
C MET A 437 5.78 27.38 -18.30
N THR A 438 5.70 26.10 -18.67
CA THR A 438 4.61 25.18 -18.34
C THR A 438 4.86 24.44 -17.03
N ALA A 439 5.94 24.76 -16.33
CA ALA A 439 6.28 24.24 -15.03
C ALA A 439 6.70 25.38 -14.08
N ARG A 440 6.54 25.17 -12.77
CA ARG A 440 6.97 26.14 -11.75
C ARG A 440 8.47 26.36 -11.75
N PRO A 441 8.95 27.51 -11.32
CA PRO A 441 10.37 27.80 -11.27
C PRO A 441 11.19 26.78 -10.49
N SER A 442 10.66 26.23 -9.38
CA SER A 442 11.29 25.19 -8.57
C SER A 442 11.39 23.87 -9.30
N THR A 443 10.28 23.38 -9.86
CA THR A 443 10.22 22.13 -10.65
C THR A 443 11.03 22.25 -11.93
N TYR A 444 10.94 23.42 -12.60
CA TYR A 444 11.71 23.70 -13.80
C TYR A 444 13.23 23.69 -13.52
N LYS A 445 13.67 24.28 -12.41
CA LYS A 445 15.08 24.26 -12.01
C LYS A 445 15.56 22.83 -11.72
N LEU A 446 14.70 22.00 -11.12
CA LEU A 446 14.97 20.61 -10.77
C LEU A 446 15.12 19.73 -12.03
N LEU A 447 14.25 19.93 -13.02
CA LEU A 447 14.21 19.11 -14.24
C LEU A 447 15.09 19.66 -15.39
N LYS A 448 15.60 20.88 -15.27
CA LYS A 448 16.36 21.54 -16.34
C LYS A 448 17.64 20.78 -16.73
N GLU A 449 18.35 20.24 -15.76
CA GLU A 449 19.58 19.48 -16.03
C GLU A 449 19.26 18.18 -16.79
N LEU A 450 18.20 17.49 -16.38
CA LEU A 450 17.71 16.29 -17.05
C LEU A 450 17.20 16.59 -18.47
N GLN A 451 16.53 17.73 -18.64
CA GLN A 451 16.12 18.22 -19.97
C GLN A 451 17.31 18.43 -20.91
N VAL A 452 18.40 19.01 -20.40
CA VAL A 452 19.62 19.24 -21.18
C VAL A 452 20.30 17.92 -21.53
N GLU A 453 20.33 16.98 -20.60
CA GLU A 453 20.89 15.64 -20.82
C GLU A 453 20.09 14.84 -21.85
N ASN A 454 18.76 14.82 -21.75
CA ASN A 454 17.89 14.17 -22.73
C ASN A 454 18.03 14.77 -24.14
N LYS A 455 18.20 16.09 -24.23
CA LYS A 455 18.46 16.78 -25.51
C LYS A 455 19.79 16.34 -26.16
N LYS A 456 20.79 15.98 -25.37
CA LYS A 456 22.09 15.48 -25.86
C LYS A 456 22.03 14.00 -26.26
N ASN A 457 21.20 13.22 -25.56
CA ASN A 457 21.12 11.77 -25.71
C ASN A 457 19.83 11.34 -26.45
N SER A 458 19.38 12.13 -27.42
CA SER A 458 18.17 11.80 -28.21
C SER A 458 18.36 10.48 -28.98
N THR A 459 17.30 9.68 -29.05
CA THR A 459 17.30 8.47 -29.87
C THR A 459 17.34 8.79 -31.38
N GLN A 460 17.64 7.79 -32.19
CA GLN A 460 17.67 7.96 -33.65
C GLN A 460 16.27 8.39 -34.16
N ALA A 461 15.20 7.77 -33.69
CA ALA A 461 13.83 8.10 -34.07
C ALA A 461 13.44 9.53 -33.64
N GLU A 462 13.77 9.93 -32.41
CA GLU A 462 13.57 11.32 -31.96
C GLU A 462 14.33 12.32 -32.82
N SER A 463 15.56 11.99 -33.24
CA SER A 463 16.37 12.86 -34.08
C SER A 463 15.77 13.04 -35.48
N VAL A 464 15.30 11.94 -36.09
CA VAL A 464 14.63 11.97 -37.40
C VAL A 464 13.34 12.78 -37.33
N LEU A 465 12.51 12.53 -36.34
CA LEU A 465 11.26 13.27 -36.17
C LEU A 465 11.50 14.77 -35.88
N TRP A 466 12.54 15.10 -35.08
CA TRP A 466 12.93 16.48 -34.82
C TRP A 466 13.32 17.25 -36.08
N GLU A 467 14.08 16.61 -36.99
CA GLU A 467 14.45 17.24 -38.27
C GLU A 467 13.19 17.60 -39.12
N CYS A 468 12.12 16.85 -39.00
CA CYS A 468 10.85 17.12 -39.69
C CYS A 468 9.96 18.16 -38.98
N LEU A 469 10.11 18.31 -37.65
CA LEU A 469 9.29 19.22 -36.85
C LEU A 469 9.92 20.61 -36.59
N ARG A 470 11.27 20.70 -36.67
CA ARG A 470 11.98 21.95 -36.37
C ARG A 470 11.70 23.00 -37.44
N ASN A 471 11.96 24.28 -37.10
CA ASN A 471 11.86 25.45 -37.98
C ASN A 471 10.47 25.64 -38.63
N LYS A 472 9.41 25.19 -37.93
CA LYS A 472 8.00 25.30 -38.40
C LYS A 472 7.74 24.57 -39.72
N LYS A 473 8.41 23.47 -40.02
CA LYS A 473 8.20 22.70 -41.25
C LYS A 473 6.77 22.19 -41.45
N LEU A 474 5.98 22.08 -40.37
CA LEU A 474 4.54 21.80 -40.41
C LEU A 474 3.68 23.05 -40.08
N ASP A 475 4.17 24.24 -40.37
CA ASP A 475 3.54 25.55 -40.08
C ASP A 475 3.39 25.87 -38.57
N TYR A 476 3.80 24.97 -37.70
CA TYR A 476 3.67 25.12 -36.25
C TYR A 476 5.03 25.03 -35.54
N LYS A 477 5.17 25.77 -34.43
CA LYS A 477 6.40 25.78 -33.63
C LYS A 477 6.41 24.63 -32.63
N PHE A 478 7.26 23.66 -32.85
CA PHE A 478 7.52 22.57 -31.88
C PHE A 478 8.70 22.90 -30.99
N ARG A 479 8.70 22.29 -29.77
CA ARG A 479 9.82 22.27 -28.85
C ARG A 479 10.11 20.81 -28.49
N ARG A 480 11.39 20.44 -28.36
CA ARG A 480 11.80 19.11 -27.94
C ARG A 480 12.19 19.07 -26.47
N GLN A 481 11.96 17.93 -25.82
CA GLN A 481 12.28 17.67 -24.42
C GLN A 481 11.79 18.82 -23.52
N HIS A 482 10.51 19.14 -23.63
CA HIS A 482 9.93 20.28 -22.93
C HIS A 482 9.42 19.84 -21.55
N ILE A 483 9.64 20.69 -20.55
CA ILE A 483 9.18 20.42 -19.19
C ILE A 483 7.74 20.91 -19.06
N ILE A 484 6.84 19.97 -18.80
CA ILE A 484 5.45 20.24 -18.45
C ILE A 484 5.22 19.64 -17.08
N ASP A 485 4.93 20.49 -16.12
CA ASP A 485 4.73 20.07 -14.76
C ASP A 485 5.93 19.27 -14.22
N GLU A 486 5.79 18.01 -13.90
CA GLU A 486 6.87 17.09 -13.48
C GLU A 486 7.35 16.17 -14.61
N PHE A 487 6.81 16.34 -15.82
CA PHE A 487 7.16 15.51 -16.97
C PHE A 487 8.09 16.24 -17.92
N ILE A 488 8.98 15.52 -18.54
CA ILE A 488 9.71 15.96 -19.72
C ILE A 488 9.08 15.20 -20.89
N VAL A 489 8.47 15.93 -21.82
CA VAL A 489 7.85 15.37 -23.01
C VAL A 489 8.76 15.51 -24.23
N ASP A 490 8.76 14.54 -25.14
CA ASP A 490 9.71 14.52 -26.25
C ASP A 490 9.51 15.71 -27.17
N PHE A 491 8.27 15.89 -27.65
CA PHE A 491 7.94 17.06 -28.49
C PHE A 491 6.60 17.66 -28.07
N ILE A 492 6.51 18.97 -28.15
CA ILE A 492 5.27 19.72 -27.87
C ILE A 492 5.06 20.87 -28.83
N ASN A 493 3.82 21.04 -29.23
CA ASN A 493 3.29 22.25 -29.79
C ASN A 493 2.40 22.95 -28.75
N LEU A 494 2.82 24.12 -28.27
CA LEU A 494 2.09 24.90 -27.25
C LEU A 494 0.89 25.68 -27.80
N GLU A 495 0.83 25.90 -29.09
CA GLU A 495 -0.26 26.63 -29.76
C GLU A 495 -1.51 25.78 -29.89
N LYS A 496 -1.33 24.50 -30.16
CA LYS A 496 -2.39 23.51 -30.32
C LYS A 496 -2.50 22.53 -29.12
N ASN A 497 -1.70 22.72 -28.08
CA ASN A 497 -1.63 21.84 -26.90
C ASN A 497 -1.43 20.37 -27.28
N LEU A 498 -0.57 20.12 -28.29
CA LEU A 498 -0.27 18.77 -28.77
C LEU A 498 1.08 18.32 -28.27
N ILE A 499 1.13 17.16 -27.61
CA ILE A 499 2.32 16.43 -27.19
C ILE A 499 2.51 15.23 -28.11
N ILE A 500 3.75 14.99 -28.49
CA ILE A 500 4.17 13.80 -29.24
C ILE A 500 5.23 13.08 -28.40
N GLU A 501 5.01 11.82 -28.12
CA GLU A 501 5.96 10.94 -27.43
C GLU A 501 6.45 9.83 -28.35
N VAL A 502 7.71 9.45 -28.22
CA VAL A 502 8.36 8.45 -29.03
C VAL A 502 8.69 7.24 -28.16
N ASP A 503 7.95 6.15 -28.37
CA ASP A 503 8.08 4.93 -27.56
C ASP A 503 9.18 4.01 -28.11
N GLY A 504 10.18 3.70 -27.29
CA GLY A 504 11.21 2.71 -27.60
C GLY A 504 10.71 1.27 -27.43
N GLY A 505 11.21 0.32 -28.23
CA GLY A 505 10.75 -1.08 -28.31
C GLY A 505 10.91 -1.96 -27.05
N TYR A 506 11.18 -1.40 -25.87
CA TYR A 506 11.36 -2.13 -24.60
C TYR A 506 10.12 -2.14 -23.68
N HIS A 507 8.95 -1.70 -24.16
CA HIS A 507 7.77 -1.42 -23.31
C HIS A 507 6.68 -2.52 -23.37
N ASN A 508 7.03 -3.79 -23.19
CA ASN A 508 6.07 -4.90 -23.25
C ASN A 508 5.61 -5.48 -21.91
N THR A 509 5.85 -4.80 -20.79
CA THR A 509 5.28 -5.22 -19.52
C THR A 509 3.95 -4.52 -19.25
N ILE A 510 2.98 -5.24 -18.65
CA ILE A 510 1.64 -4.74 -18.31
C ILE A 510 1.74 -3.51 -17.40
N GLU A 511 2.69 -3.51 -16.47
CA GLU A 511 2.95 -2.43 -15.50
C GLU A 511 3.41 -1.12 -16.16
N GLN A 512 4.19 -1.20 -17.23
CA GLN A 512 4.65 -0.04 -17.99
C GLN A 512 3.52 0.62 -18.80
N LYS A 513 2.64 -0.21 -19.38
CA LYS A 513 1.46 0.33 -20.07
C LYS A 513 0.54 1.10 -19.15
N GLU A 514 0.34 0.61 -17.91
CA GLU A 514 -0.50 1.31 -16.93
C GLU A 514 0.12 2.66 -16.48
N ALA A 515 1.44 2.71 -16.29
CA ALA A 515 2.15 3.95 -15.95
C ALA A 515 2.12 4.98 -17.10
N ASP A 516 2.26 4.52 -18.34
CA ASP A 516 2.18 5.35 -19.54
C ASP A 516 0.76 5.84 -19.82
N ASP A 517 -0.24 5.02 -19.52
CA ASP A 517 -1.66 5.40 -19.58
C ASP A 517 -1.97 6.48 -18.52
N LEU A 518 -1.46 6.33 -17.29
CA LEU A 518 -1.63 7.32 -16.23
C LEU A 518 -0.94 8.64 -16.57
N ARG A 519 0.29 8.60 -17.10
CA ARG A 519 1.01 9.78 -17.57
C ARG A 519 0.24 10.49 -18.68
N THR A 520 -0.27 9.75 -19.65
CA THR A 520 -1.11 10.27 -20.73
C THR A 520 -2.39 10.90 -20.18
N GLN A 521 -3.01 10.25 -19.19
CA GLN A 521 -4.19 10.78 -18.53
C GLN A 521 -3.91 12.12 -17.83
N ILE A 522 -2.83 12.22 -17.06
CA ILE A 522 -2.45 13.47 -16.37
C ILE A 522 -2.18 14.59 -17.36
N LEU A 523 -1.46 14.33 -18.46
CA LEU A 523 -1.17 15.32 -19.49
C LEU A 523 -2.46 15.77 -20.22
N ASN A 524 -3.39 14.85 -20.46
CA ASN A 524 -4.72 15.18 -21.01
C ASN A 524 -5.55 16.01 -20.02
N GLU A 525 -5.46 15.72 -18.72
CA GLU A 525 -6.15 16.49 -17.66
C GLU A 525 -5.62 17.93 -17.53
N ILE A 526 -4.35 18.14 -17.80
CA ILE A 526 -3.72 19.47 -17.87
C ILE A 526 -4.15 20.23 -19.16
N GLY A 527 -4.81 19.55 -20.09
CA GLY A 527 -5.33 20.17 -21.33
C GLY A 527 -4.48 19.90 -22.56
N PHE A 528 -3.54 18.99 -22.52
CA PHE A 528 -2.75 18.58 -23.68
C PHE A 528 -3.32 17.31 -24.32
N LYS A 529 -3.32 17.22 -25.62
CA LYS A 529 -3.56 15.98 -26.35
C LYS A 529 -2.24 15.27 -26.55
N VAL A 530 -2.13 14.03 -26.09
CA VAL A 530 -0.93 13.19 -26.26
C VAL A 530 -1.14 12.22 -27.40
N ILE A 531 -0.19 12.16 -28.33
CA ILE A 531 -0.10 11.13 -29.38
C ILE A 531 1.25 10.43 -29.24
N ARG A 532 1.28 9.14 -29.55
CA ARG A 532 2.47 8.31 -29.40
C ARG A 532 2.79 7.60 -30.72
N PHE A 533 4.08 7.46 -30.98
CA PHE A 533 4.60 6.68 -32.11
C PHE A 533 5.75 5.80 -31.65
N THR A 534 5.81 4.58 -32.15
CA THR A 534 6.95 3.70 -31.88
C THR A 534 8.16 4.11 -32.74
N ASN A 535 9.35 3.76 -32.29
CA ASN A 535 10.58 3.94 -33.07
C ASN A 535 10.45 3.35 -34.49
N GLU A 536 9.81 2.19 -34.60
CA GLU A 536 9.61 1.48 -35.88
C GLU A 536 8.70 2.28 -36.83
N GLN A 537 7.64 2.89 -36.31
CA GLN A 537 6.74 3.73 -37.12
C GLN A 537 7.45 4.97 -37.66
N ILE A 538 8.31 5.61 -36.84
CA ILE A 538 9.02 6.82 -37.25
C ILE A 538 10.13 6.49 -38.26
N LEU A 539 10.87 5.41 -38.04
CA LEU A 539 12.00 5.01 -38.92
C LEU A 539 11.52 4.31 -40.20
N GLY A 540 10.39 3.63 -40.16
CA GLY A 540 9.84 2.90 -41.28
C GLY A 540 8.94 3.71 -42.21
N ASP A 541 8.12 4.64 -41.69
CA ASP A 541 7.14 5.42 -42.47
C ASP A 541 6.93 6.81 -41.85
N ILE A 542 7.91 7.68 -42.01
CA ILE A 542 7.86 9.05 -41.48
C ILE A 542 6.76 9.90 -42.11
N ASP A 543 6.42 9.68 -43.39
CA ASP A 543 5.45 10.48 -44.13
C ASP A 543 4.04 10.26 -43.59
N ASN A 544 3.70 9.02 -43.21
CA ASN A 544 2.41 8.71 -42.60
C ASN A 544 2.33 9.30 -41.19
N VAL A 545 3.42 9.25 -40.41
CA VAL A 545 3.52 9.90 -39.10
C VAL A 545 3.29 11.42 -39.22
N LEU A 546 3.94 12.09 -40.17
CA LEU A 546 3.79 13.54 -40.38
C LEU A 546 2.38 13.91 -40.87
N SER A 547 1.79 13.09 -41.73
CA SER A 547 0.40 13.26 -42.18
C SER A 547 -0.59 13.19 -41.02
N TYR A 548 -0.40 12.20 -40.11
CA TYR A 548 -1.22 12.06 -38.92
C TYR A 548 -1.07 13.25 -37.95
N ILE A 549 0.18 13.69 -37.69
CA ILE A 549 0.48 14.87 -36.87
C ILE A 549 -0.21 16.10 -37.46
N SER A 550 -0.09 16.33 -38.78
CA SER A 550 -0.73 17.47 -39.49
C SER A 550 -2.26 17.45 -39.38
N LYS A 551 -2.86 16.26 -39.51
CA LYS A 551 -4.31 16.07 -39.30
C LYS A 551 -4.71 16.40 -37.86
N CYS A 552 -3.95 15.98 -36.87
CA CYS A 552 -4.20 16.34 -35.48
C CYS A 552 -4.09 17.84 -35.23
N LEU A 553 -3.05 18.50 -35.77
CA LEU A 553 -2.85 19.94 -35.62
C LEU A 553 -4.01 20.77 -36.23
N LYS A 554 -4.54 20.37 -37.39
CA LYS A 554 -5.67 21.01 -38.05
C LYS A 554 -6.99 20.81 -37.30
N SER A 555 -7.18 19.64 -36.66
CA SER A 555 -8.41 19.32 -35.93
C SER A 555 -8.47 19.92 -34.51
N LEU A 556 -7.35 20.36 -33.96
CA LEU A 556 -7.29 20.90 -32.61
C LEU A 556 -7.56 22.42 -32.62
N PRO A 557 -8.43 22.94 -31.73
CA PRO A 557 -8.63 24.38 -31.59
C PRO A 557 -7.33 25.07 -31.20
N SER A 558 -7.08 26.25 -31.69
CA SER A 558 -6.00 27.12 -31.23
C SER A 558 -6.41 27.63 -29.83
N GLY A 559 -5.75 27.15 -28.80
CA GLY A 559 -6.05 27.49 -27.41
C GLY A 559 -4.88 28.23 -26.77
N GLU A 560 -5.15 29.37 -26.15
CA GLU A 560 -4.25 29.85 -25.10
C GLU A 560 -4.23 28.83 -23.95
N VAL A 561 -3.04 28.50 -23.45
CA VAL A 561 -2.87 27.83 -22.15
C VAL A 561 -3.38 28.78 -21.09
N GLY A 562 -4.67 28.72 -20.79
CA GLY A 562 -5.35 29.70 -19.94
C GLY A 562 -6.88 29.60 -19.98
N GLY A 563 -7.44 28.52 -20.57
CA GLY A 563 -8.83 28.16 -20.28
C GLY A 563 -8.91 27.89 -18.78
N ALA A 564 -9.79 28.62 -18.06
CA ALA A 564 -10.02 28.45 -16.63
C ALA A 564 -10.22 26.98 -16.34
N SER A 565 -9.17 26.31 -15.86
CA SER A 565 -9.27 24.94 -15.36
C SER A 565 -10.32 24.98 -14.27
N ALA A 566 -11.43 24.27 -14.44
CA ALA A 566 -12.46 24.16 -13.42
C ALA A 566 -11.79 23.77 -12.10
N ILE A 567 -11.99 24.57 -11.06
CA ILE A 567 -11.46 24.27 -9.74
C ILE A 567 -12.16 22.99 -9.27
N PRO A 568 -11.43 21.90 -9.01
CA PRO A 568 -12.05 20.67 -8.59
C PRO A 568 -12.62 20.77 -7.18
N PRO A 569 -13.66 19.98 -6.83
CA PRO A 569 -14.21 19.96 -5.49
C PRO A 569 -13.19 19.38 -4.50
N HIS A 570 -13.31 19.73 -3.24
CA HIS A 570 -12.61 19.04 -2.16
C HIS A 570 -13.06 17.58 -2.07
N ILE A 571 -12.14 16.68 -1.73
CA ILE A 571 -12.40 15.24 -1.62
C ILE A 571 -12.17 14.78 -0.19
N LEU A 572 -13.19 14.17 0.40
CA LEU A 572 -13.10 13.46 1.66
C LEU A 572 -13.42 11.97 1.42
N VAL A 573 -12.43 11.13 1.61
CA VAL A 573 -12.60 9.69 1.48
C VAL A 573 -12.75 9.08 2.86
N MET A 574 -13.73 8.20 3.04
CA MET A 574 -13.95 7.50 4.31
C MET A 574 -13.69 6.00 4.16
N THR A 575 -13.19 5.38 5.21
CA THR A 575 -13.10 3.92 5.30
C THR A 575 -13.40 3.43 6.71
N ALA A 576 -14.18 2.35 6.80
CA ALA A 576 -14.44 1.64 8.05
C ALA A 576 -13.45 0.49 8.28
N THR A 577 -12.64 0.14 7.28
CA THR A 577 -11.53 -0.77 7.48
C THR A 577 -10.35 -0.01 8.05
N PRO A 578 -9.93 -0.28 9.28
CA PRO A 578 -8.69 0.28 9.78
C PRO A 578 -7.53 -0.21 8.90
N ILE A 579 -6.87 0.71 8.23
CA ILE A 579 -5.62 0.44 7.53
C ILE A 579 -4.52 0.74 8.55
N PRO A 580 -3.54 -0.16 8.76
CA PRO A 580 -2.42 0.15 9.65
C PRO A 580 -1.85 1.53 9.33
N ARG A 581 -1.64 2.35 10.35
CA ARG A 581 -1.17 3.76 10.18
C ARG A 581 0.07 3.83 9.30
N THR A 582 0.95 2.88 9.46
CA THR A 582 2.18 2.71 8.70
C THR A 582 1.96 2.48 7.22
N LEU A 583 1.04 1.56 6.90
CA LEU A 583 0.70 1.25 5.51
C LEU A 583 -0.03 2.43 4.87
N ALA A 584 -0.97 3.05 5.58
CA ALA A 584 -1.69 4.22 5.09
C ALA A 584 -0.73 5.37 4.73
N MET A 585 0.27 5.64 5.58
CA MET A 585 1.27 6.69 5.35
C MET A 585 2.23 6.38 4.21
N SER A 586 2.40 5.12 3.84
CA SER A 586 3.32 4.68 2.81
C SER A 586 2.65 4.50 1.45
N VAL A 587 1.36 4.13 1.43
CA VAL A 587 0.62 3.76 0.22
C VAL A 587 -0.22 4.91 -0.32
N TYR A 588 -0.83 5.70 0.57
CA TYR A 588 -1.71 6.82 0.20
C TYR A 588 -1.00 8.17 0.36
N GLY A 589 0.21 8.28 -0.19
CA GLY A 589 1.03 9.48 -0.06
C GLY A 589 0.44 10.77 -0.66
N ASP A 590 -0.57 10.64 -1.51
CA ASP A 590 -1.35 11.74 -2.09
C ASP A 590 -2.52 12.19 -1.20
N LEU A 591 -2.86 11.42 -0.15
CA LEU A 591 -3.93 11.75 0.79
C LEU A 591 -3.36 12.23 2.14
N ASP A 592 -3.95 13.27 2.67
CA ASP A 592 -3.80 13.58 4.10
C ASP A 592 -4.65 12.60 4.92
N ILE A 593 -4.17 12.16 6.05
CA ILE A 593 -4.84 11.12 6.85
C ILE A 593 -5.31 11.70 8.17
N SER A 594 -6.60 11.53 8.45
CA SER A 594 -7.23 11.79 9.74
C SER A 594 -7.77 10.50 10.34
N ILE A 595 -7.55 10.28 11.62
CA ILE A 595 -7.93 9.05 12.31
C ILE A 595 -8.86 9.40 13.47
N ILE A 596 -10.02 8.72 13.52
CA ILE A 596 -10.90 8.70 14.68
C ILE A 596 -10.55 7.42 15.46
N ASP A 597 -9.73 7.60 16.50
CA ASP A 597 -9.20 6.54 17.37
C ASP A 597 -9.97 6.41 18.68
N GLU A 598 -11.11 7.07 18.79
CA GLU A 598 -12.02 7.00 19.93
C GLU A 598 -13.40 6.54 19.48
N LEU A 599 -14.06 5.73 20.30
CA LEU A 599 -15.46 5.37 20.12
C LEU A 599 -16.36 6.37 20.86
N PRO A 600 -17.59 6.64 20.35
CA PRO A 600 -18.55 7.48 21.03
C PRO A 600 -18.87 6.97 22.45
N PRO A 601 -19.12 7.87 23.43
CA PRO A 601 -19.46 7.49 24.78
C PRO A 601 -20.77 6.68 24.81
N GLY A 602 -20.89 5.75 25.77
CA GLY A 602 -22.08 4.90 25.96
C GLY A 602 -22.11 3.60 25.15
N ARG A 603 -21.16 3.39 24.26
CA ARG A 603 -21.05 2.13 23.50
C ARG A 603 -20.37 1.05 24.35
N GLN A 604 -21.06 -0.09 24.53
CA GLN A 604 -20.49 -1.22 25.24
C GLN A 604 -19.58 -2.04 24.33
N ALA A 605 -18.46 -2.55 24.90
CA ALA A 605 -17.55 -3.43 24.18
C ALA A 605 -18.26 -4.75 23.81
N ILE A 606 -18.09 -5.20 22.57
CA ILE A 606 -18.66 -6.46 22.10
C ILE A 606 -17.89 -7.64 22.71
N LYS A 607 -18.57 -8.49 23.48
CA LYS A 607 -17.96 -9.71 24.02
C LYS A 607 -17.71 -10.71 22.91
N THR A 608 -16.46 -10.88 22.54
CA THR A 608 -16.06 -11.84 21.51
C THR A 608 -15.57 -13.13 22.15
N VAL A 609 -16.11 -14.27 21.73
CA VAL A 609 -15.71 -15.58 22.23
C VAL A 609 -15.47 -16.56 21.08
N HIS A 610 -14.49 -17.44 21.24
CA HIS A 610 -14.23 -18.55 20.34
C HIS A 610 -14.83 -19.85 20.90
N ARG A 611 -15.53 -20.62 20.06
CA ARG A 611 -16.13 -21.90 20.40
C ARG A 611 -15.87 -22.93 19.29
N TYR A 612 -15.65 -24.17 19.69
CA TYR A 612 -15.58 -25.29 18.75
C TYR A 612 -16.96 -25.87 18.47
N ASP A 613 -17.12 -26.57 17.35
CA ASP A 613 -18.39 -27.19 16.94
C ASP A 613 -19.03 -28.09 18.01
N LYS A 614 -18.22 -28.74 18.86
CA LYS A 614 -18.75 -29.52 19.98
C LYS A 614 -19.61 -28.71 20.97
N ASN A 615 -19.45 -27.40 20.99
CA ASN A 615 -20.22 -26.49 21.87
C ASN A 615 -21.47 -25.93 21.19
N ARG A 616 -21.85 -26.39 19.99
CA ARG A 616 -22.95 -25.87 19.17
C ARG A 616 -24.31 -25.85 19.92
N LEU A 617 -24.62 -26.89 20.64
CA LEU A 617 -25.85 -26.96 21.44
C LEU A 617 -25.92 -25.87 22.52
N ASN A 618 -24.81 -25.56 23.17
CA ASN A 618 -24.74 -24.49 24.16
C ASN A 618 -24.91 -23.12 23.50
N VAL A 619 -24.38 -22.95 22.30
CA VAL A 619 -24.56 -21.72 21.50
C VAL A 619 -26.01 -21.58 21.08
N PHE A 620 -26.68 -22.64 20.65
CA PHE A 620 -28.10 -22.62 20.31
C PHE A 620 -28.98 -22.30 21.52
N LYS A 621 -28.63 -22.83 22.70
CA LYS A 621 -29.32 -22.46 23.93
C LYS A 621 -29.17 -20.96 24.20
N PHE A 622 -27.96 -20.43 24.09
CA PHE A 622 -27.70 -18.99 24.26
C PHE A 622 -28.47 -18.14 23.25
N ILE A 623 -28.60 -18.57 21.99
CA ILE A 623 -29.43 -17.90 20.98
C ILE A 623 -30.86 -17.81 21.42
N ARG A 624 -31.44 -18.91 21.92
CA ARG A 624 -32.85 -18.94 22.42
C ARG A 624 -33.02 -17.97 23.55
N ASP A 625 -32.11 -17.98 24.53
CA ASP A 625 -32.14 -17.07 25.68
C ASP A 625 -32.08 -15.59 25.25
N GLU A 626 -31.34 -15.26 24.20
CA GLU A 626 -31.26 -13.88 23.69
C GLU A 626 -32.50 -13.51 22.85
N ILE A 627 -33.05 -14.41 22.06
CA ILE A 627 -34.31 -14.19 21.34
C ILE A 627 -35.46 -14.03 22.29
N ASP A 628 -35.55 -14.83 23.37
CA ASP A 628 -36.59 -14.72 24.40
C ASP A 628 -36.55 -13.37 25.15
N LYS A 629 -35.38 -12.68 25.12
CA LYS A 629 -35.22 -11.28 25.54
C LYS A 629 -35.62 -10.24 24.48
N GLY A 630 -36.15 -10.67 23.34
CA GLY A 630 -36.55 -9.82 22.24
C GLY A 630 -35.40 -9.37 21.31
N ARG A 631 -34.27 -10.01 21.37
CA ARG A 631 -33.05 -9.64 20.56
C ARG A 631 -33.01 -10.42 19.25
N GLN A 632 -32.27 -9.88 18.29
CA GLN A 632 -32.08 -10.49 16.99
C GLN A 632 -30.65 -10.99 16.81
N VAL A 633 -30.49 -12.02 15.95
CA VAL A 633 -29.25 -12.78 15.78
C VAL A 633 -28.87 -12.84 14.32
N TYR A 634 -27.57 -12.52 14.02
CA TYR A 634 -26.95 -12.83 12.74
C TYR A 634 -26.19 -14.15 12.81
N ILE A 635 -26.33 -14.99 11.79
CA ILE A 635 -25.53 -16.21 11.59
C ILE A 635 -24.88 -16.09 10.19
N VAL A 636 -23.54 -16.01 10.13
CA VAL A 636 -22.82 -15.74 8.89
C VAL A 636 -21.96 -16.94 8.50
N TYR A 637 -22.12 -17.38 7.26
CA TYR A 637 -21.35 -18.46 6.63
C TYR A 637 -20.29 -17.88 5.68
N PRO A 638 -19.08 -18.48 5.55
CA PRO A 638 -18.07 -18.01 4.64
C PRO A 638 -18.44 -18.27 3.17
N LEU A 639 -17.95 -17.39 2.27
CA LEU A 639 -17.92 -17.64 0.83
C LEU A 639 -16.55 -18.22 0.46
N ILE A 640 -16.51 -19.31 -0.29
CA ILE A 640 -15.28 -19.87 -0.85
C ILE A 640 -15.21 -19.42 -2.32
N GLN A 641 -14.28 -18.52 -2.64
CA GLN A 641 -14.16 -17.93 -3.98
C GLN A 641 -13.91 -18.94 -5.11
N GLU A 642 -13.43 -20.14 -4.78
CA GLU A 642 -13.09 -21.19 -5.78
C GLU A 642 -14.27 -22.11 -6.14
N ASN A 643 -15.38 -22.10 -5.41
CA ASN A 643 -16.49 -23.03 -5.67
C ASN A 643 -17.87 -22.50 -5.23
N GLU A 644 -18.42 -21.57 -6.00
CA GLU A 644 -19.72 -20.92 -5.74
C GLU A 644 -20.88 -21.91 -5.54
N LYS A 645 -20.78 -23.13 -6.07
CA LYS A 645 -21.81 -24.16 -5.90
C LYS A 645 -21.74 -24.80 -4.51
N MET A 646 -20.54 -25.01 -3.97
CA MET A 646 -20.35 -25.55 -2.61
C MET A 646 -20.77 -24.53 -1.55
N ASP A 647 -20.41 -23.24 -1.73
CA ASP A 647 -20.78 -22.18 -0.80
C ASP A 647 -22.28 -22.01 -0.63
N TYR A 648 -23.00 -22.12 -1.76
CA TYR A 648 -24.46 -22.06 -1.74
C TYR A 648 -25.04 -23.26 -1.02
N LYS A 649 -24.46 -24.44 -1.22
CA LYS A 649 -24.88 -25.67 -0.54
C LYS A 649 -24.64 -25.59 0.98
N ASP A 650 -23.43 -25.16 1.39
CA ASP A 650 -23.08 -24.99 2.80
C ASP A 650 -24.02 -24.00 3.52
N LEU A 651 -24.39 -22.90 2.84
CA LEU A 651 -25.38 -21.96 3.36
C LEU A 651 -26.78 -22.58 3.51
N ILE A 652 -27.25 -23.31 2.50
CA ILE A 652 -28.57 -23.93 2.52
C ILE A 652 -28.63 -25.03 3.58
N ASP A 653 -27.61 -25.90 3.62
CA ASP A 653 -27.49 -26.94 4.66
C ASP A 653 -27.48 -26.32 6.07
N GLY A 654 -26.77 -25.20 6.22
CA GLY A 654 -26.78 -24.41 7.45
C GLY A 654 -28.14 -23.81 7.77
N TYR A 655 -28.83 -23.21 6.79
CA TYR A 655 -30.17 -22.67 6.95
C TYR A 655 -31.19 -23.75 7.34
N GLU A 656 -31.15 -24.91 6.70
CA GLU A 656 -32.00 -26.05 7.04
C GLU A 656 -31.73 -26.56 8.48
N SER A 657 -30.49 -26.63 8.87
CA SER A 657 -30.11 -26.96 10.25
C SER A 657 -30.67 -25.96 11.26
N ILE A 658 -30.50 -24.66 11.00
CA ILE A 658 -31.05 -23.61 11.87
C ILE A 658 -32.59 -23.67 11.91
N SER A 659 -33.25 -23.84 10.77
CA SER A 659 -34.73 -23.94 10.71
C SER A 659 -35.27 -25.15 11.45
N ARG A 660 -34.50 -26.24 11.53
CA ARG A 660 -34.84 -27.42 12.32
C ARG A 660 -34.74 -27.19 13.82
N ASP A 661 -33.64 -26.51 14.22
CA ASP A 661 -33.38 -26.21 15.63
C ASP A 661 -34.21 -25.04 16.16
N PHE A 662 -34.68 -24.16 15.26
CA PHE A 662 -35.51 -22.97 15.53
C PHE A 662 -36.78 -23.03 14.68
N PRO A 663 -37.73 -23.93 15.04
CA PRO A 663 -38.92 -24.17 14.22
C PRO A 663 -39.92 -23.03 14.30
N MET A 664 -40.62 -22.81 13.14
CA MET A 664 -41.79 -21.94 13.10
C MET A 664 -42.96 -22.58 13.85
N PRO A 665 -43.94 -21.81 14.38
CA PRO A 665 -44.04 -20.34 14.28
C PRO A 665 -43.25 -19.55 15.34
N LYS A 666 -42.63 -20.23 16.31
CA LYS A 666 -41.95 -19.54 17.44
C LYS A 666 -40.76 -18.70 16.97
N TYR A 667 -40.01 -19.20 16.00
CA TYR A 667 -38.83 -18.52 15.46
C TYR A 667 -39.00 -18.27 13.97
N GLN A 668 -38.77 -17.04 13.55
CA GLN A 668 -38.81 -16.62 12.15
C GLN A 668 -37.37 -16.36 11.66
N THR A 669 -37.01 -16.97 10.53
CA THR A 669 -35.68 -16.89 9.98
C THR A 669 -35.70 -16.25 8.60
N SER A 670 -34.83 -15.26 8.36
CA SER A 670 -34.53 -14.69 7.05
C SER A 670 -33.24 -15.27 6.48
N ILE A 671 -33.15 -15.36 5.17
CA ILE A 671 -31.91 -15.77 4.47
C ILE A 671 -31.48 -14.69 3.46
N VAL A 672 -30.21 -14.33 3.45
CA VAL A 672 -29.65 -13.34 2.51
C VAL A 672 -28.33 -13.81 1.95
N HIS A 673 -28.24 -13.91 0.62
CA HIS A 673 -27.01 -14.33 -0.05
C HIS A 673 -26.76 -13.61 -1.39
N GLY A 674 -25.54 -13.74 -1.94
CA GLY A 674 -25.10 -13.03 -3.15
C GLY A 674 -25.96 -13.27 -4.40
N LYS A 675 -26.53 -14.47 -4.57
CA LYS A 675 -27.32 -14.88 -5.75
C LYS A 675 -28.77 -14.39 -5.76
N MET A 676 -29.28 -13.84 -4.66
CA MET A 676 -30.65 -13.31 -4.61
C MET A 676 -30.75 -12.05 -5.48
N LYS A 677 -31.96 -11.87 -6.06
CA LYS A 677 -32.26 -10.61 -6.76
C LYS A 677 -32.27 -9.45 -5.76
N PRO A 678 -31.92 -8.24 -6.18
CA PRO A 678 -31.87 -7.07 -5.27
C PRO A 678 -33.16 -6.85 -4.50
N ALA A 679 -34.34 -7.01 -5.14
CA ALA A 679 -35.64 -6.87 -4.51
C ALA A 679 -35.89 -7.89 -3.40
N ASP A 680 -35.50 -9.16 -3.60
CA ASP A 680 -35.66 -10.22 -2.62
C ASP A 680 -34.74 -10.02 -1.42
N LYS A 681 -33.51 -9.55 -1.67
CA LYS A 681 -32.57 -9.17 -0.60
C LYS A 681 -33.13 -8.04 0.25
N ASP A 682 -33.64 -7.00 -0.40
CA ASP A 682 -34.23 -5.87 0.30
C ASP A 682 -35.45 -6.29 1.10
N TYR A 683 -36.31 -7.13 0.56
CA TYR A 683 -37.47 -7.67 1.26
C TYR A 683 -37.07 -8.42 2.55
N GLU A 684 -36.14 -9.38 2.48
CA GLU A 684 -35.69 -10.14 3.65
C GLU A 684 -34.95 -9.25 4.67
N MET A 685 -34.20 -8.28 4.20
CA MET A 685 -33.54 -7.28 5.06
C MET A 685 -34.58 -6.41 5.79
N GLN A 686 -35.64 -5.96 5.10
CA GLN A 686 -36.69 -5.14 5.72
C GLN A 686 -37.48 -5.91 6.78
N ARG A 687 -37.78 -7.20 6.54
CA ARG A 687 -38.37 -8.08 7.54
C ARG A 687 -37.56 -8.17 8.82
N PHE A 688 -36.22 -8.30 8.65
CA PHE A 688 -35.31 -8.37 9.79
C PHE A 688 -35.19 -7.01 10.51
N ILE A 689 -35.09 -5.89 9.77
CA ILE A 689 -35.07 -4.55 10.36
C ILE A 689 -36.33 -4.24 11.18
N LYS A 690 -37.51 -4.66 10.67
CA LYS A 690 -38.81 -4.47 11.38
C LYS A 690 -38.98 -5.40 12.55
N GLY A 691 -38.08 -6.38 12.78
CA GLY A 691 -38.18 -7.37 13.84
C GLY A 691 -39.19 -8.50 13.55
N GLU A 692 -39.67 -8.61 12.31
CA GLU A 692 -40.56 -9.72 11.89
C GLU A 692 -39.82 -11.06 11.93
N THR A 693 -38.51 -11.05 11.74
CA THR A 693 -37.62 -12.23 11.84
C THR A 693 -36.60 -12.02 12.93
N GLN A 694 -36.32 -13.06 13.73
CA GLN A 694 -35.39 -13.04 14.86
C GLN A 694 -34.00 -13.46 14.48
N ILE A 695 -33.89 -14.32 13.45
CA ILE A 695 -32.61 -14.88 12.99
C ILE A 695 -32.41 -14.50 11.53
N MET A 696 -31.24 -13.97 11.22
CA MET A 696 -30.80 -13.78 9.82
C MET A 696 -29.62 -14.68 9.51
N VAL A 697 -29.82 -15.61 8.59
CA VAL A 697 -28.75 -16.46 8.04
C VAL A 697 -28.23 -15.83 6.76
N ALA A 698 -26.93 -15.58 6.68
CA ALA A 698 -26.39 -14.92 5.51
C ALA A 698 -24.96 -15.34 5.17
N THR A 699 -24.54 -15.00 3.96
CA THR A 699 -23.12 -14.99 3.57
C THR A 699 -22.48 -13.64 3.88
N THR A 700 -21.24 -13.43 3.47
CA THR A 700 -20.47 -12.18 3.63
C THR A 700 -21.15 -10.92 3.07
N VAL A 701 -22.26 -11.05 2.36
CA VAL A 701 -23.03 -9.90 1.82
C VAL A 701 -23.46 -8.90 2.91
N ILE A 702 -23.55 -9.34 4.18
CA ILE A 702 -23.84 -8.47 5.33
C ILE A 702 -22.65 -7.54 5.69
N GLU A 703 -21.47 -7.73 5.13
CA GLU A 703 -20.34 -6.81 5.37
C GLU A 703 -20.68 -5.36 5.05
N VAL A 704 -21.71 -5.11 4.24
CA VAL A 704 -22.05 -3.77 3.76
C VAL A 704 -23.37 -3.26 4.32
N GLY A 705 -23.29 -2.32 5.23
CA GLY A 705 -24.21 -1.18 5.30
C GLY A 705 -25.48 -1.29 6.15
N VAL A 706 -25.94 -2.43 6.68
CA VAL A 706 -27.23 -2.47 7.38
C VAL A 706 -27.09 -2.23 8.88
N ASN A 707 -27.83 -1.24 9.37
CA ASN A 707 -27.93 -0.92 10.78
C ASN A 707 -29.21 -1.52 11.39
N VAL A 708 -29.05 -2.53 12.25
CA VAL A 708 -30.14 -3.11 13.01
C VAL A 708 -29.81 -2.99 14.51
N PRO A 709 -30.30 -1.95 15.20
CA PRO A 709 -29.95 -1.70 16.61
C PRO A 709 -30.29 -2.86 17.55
N ASN A 710 -31.34 -3.61 17.25
CA ASN A 710 -31.80 -4.74 18.06
C ASN A 710 -31.00 -6.05 17.83
N ALA A 711 -30.16 -6.11 16.79
CA ALA A 711 -29.30 -7.26 16.54
C ALA A 711 -28.05 -7.19 17.45
N SER A 712 -28.10 -7.98 18.52
CA SER A 712 -27.03 -7.99 19.55
C SER A 712 -26.13 -9.21 19.50
N VAL A 713 -26.45 -10.23 18.69
CA VAL A 713 -25.65 -11.47 18.60
C VAL A 713 -25.19 -11.69 17.14
N MET A 714 -23.88 -11.86 16.97
CA MET A 714 -23.24 -12.24 15.72
C MET A 714 -22.60 -13.61 15.90
N ILE A 715 -23.00 -14.58 15.08
CA ILE A 715 -22.34 -15.88 15.01
C ILE A 715 -21.65 -16.00 13.66
N ILE A 716 -20.38 -16.34 13.68
CA ILE A 716 -19.58 -16.52 12.46
C ILE A 716 -19.18 -17.99 12.39
N GLU A 717 -19.79 -18.70 11.44
CA GLU A 717 -19.52 -20.12 11.19
C GLU A 717 -18.22 -20.28 10.39
N SER A 718 -17.45 -21.32 10.71
CA SER A 718 -16.14 -21.60 10.11
C SER A 718 -15.23 -20.34 10.11
N ALA A 719 -15.16 -19.68 11.27
CA ALA A 719 -14.46 -18.40 11.42
C ALA A 719 -12.98 -18.44 11.03
N GLU A 720 -12.35 -19.64 11.04
CA GLU A 720 -10.97 -19.86 10.56
C GLU A 720 -10.78 -19.57 9.07
N ARG A 721 -11.84 -19.53 8.29
CA ARG A 721 -11.82 -19.25 6.84
C ARG A 721 -11.87 -17.75 6.51
N PHE A 722 -12.21 -16.91 7.47
CA PHE A 722 -12.28 -15.46 7.27
C PHE A 722 -10.93 -14.78 7.53
N GLY A 723 -10.71 -13.68 6.81
CA GLY A 723 -9.64 -12.73 7.14
C GLY A 723 -9.95 -11.93 8.40
N LEU A 724 -8.91 -11.43 9.09
CA LEU A 724 -9.10 -10.63 10.30
C LEU A 724 -9.95 -9.37 10.05
N SER A 725 -9.70 -8.67 8.96
CA SER A 725 -10.48 -7.48 8.58
C SER A 725 -11.95 -7.80 8.37
N GLN A 726 -12.30 -8.96 7.76
CA GLN A 726 -13.68 -9.40 7.58
C GLN A 726 -14.35 -9.75 8.91
N LEU A 727 -13.67 -10.53 9.77
CA LEU A 727 -14.16 -10.85 11.10
C LEU A 727 -14.45 -9.57 11.91
N HIS A 728 -13.57 -8.58 11.82
CA HIS A 728 -13.74 -7.30 12.48
C HIS A 728 -14.95 -6.51 11.95
N GLN A 729 -15.11 -6.46 10.62
CA GLN A 729 -16.27 -5.82 10.00
C GLN A 729 -17.60 -6.49 10.39
N LEU A 730 -17.65 -7.83 10.37
CA LEU A 730 -18.81 -8.61 10.79
C LEU A 730 -19.12 -8.36 12.27
N ARG A 731 -18.10 -8.41 13.15
CA ARG A 731 -18.28 -8.08 14.57
C ARG A 731 -18.88 -6.69 14.76
N GLY A 732 -18.46 -5.71 13.99
CA GLY A 732 -18.96 -4.34 14.04
C GLY A 732 -20.41 -4.15 13.58
N ARG A 733 -21.07 -5.20 13.05
CA ARG A 733 -22.51 -5.17 12.69
C ARG A 733 -23.44 -5.27 13.89
N VAL A 734 -22.95 -5.76 15.00
CA VAL A 734 -23.64 -5.74 16.30
C VAL A 734 -23.03 -4.67 17.22
N GLY A 735 -23.63 -4.45 18.39
CA GLY A 735 -23.11 -3.45 19.35
C GLY A 735 -23.49 -2.01 18.99
N ARG A 736 -24.59 -1.81 18.29
CA ARG A 736 -25.10 -0.47 17.93
C ARG A 736 -26.25 -0.01 18.83
N GLY A 737 -26.81 -0.91 19.63
CA GLY A 737 -27.77 -0.60 20.66
C GLY A 737 -27.10 -0.33 22.02
N ALA A 738 -27.91 0.04 23.03
CA ALA A 738 -27.45 0.27 24.39
C ALA A 738 -27.09 -1.03 25.16
N GLU A 739 -27.52 -2.17 24.64
CA GLU A 739 -27.40 -3.47 25.25
C GLU A 739 -26.08 -4.18 24.95
N GLN A 740 -25.67 -5.08 25.85
CA GLN A 740 -24.48 -5.90 25.67
C GLN A 740 -24.62 -6.77 24.43
N SER A 741 -23.66 -6.70 23.53
CA SER A 741 -23.60 -7.49 22.31
C SER A 741 -22.51 -8.55 22.34
N TYR A 742 -22.71 -9.60 21.56
CA TYR A 742 -21.87 -10.79 21.55
C TYR A 742 -21.46 -11.15 20.13
N CYS A 743 -20.20 -11.56 19.97
CA CYS A 743 -19.67 -12.13 18.73
C CYS A 743 -19.11 -13.53 19.04
N ILE A 744 -19.68 -14.56 18.44
CA ILE A 744 -19.29 -15.96 18.67
C ILE A 744 -18.62 -16.48 17.40
N LEU A 745 -17.34 -16.83 17.51
CA LEU A 745 -16.56 -17.40 16.42
C LEU A 745 -16.59 -18.91 16.52
N MET A 746 -17.31 -19.58 15.59
CA MET A 746 -17.42 -21.03 15.54
C MET A 746 -16.34 -21.61 14.63
N THR A 747 -15.69 -22.71 15.05
CA THR A 747 -14.63 -23.34 14.27
C THR A 747 -14.62 -24.85 14.42
N SER A 748 -13.99 -25.52 13.45
CA SER A 748 -13.60 -26.92 13.56
C SER A 748 -12.47 -27.13 14.58
N HIS A 749 -12.19 -28.39 14.95
CA HIS A 749 -11.13 -28.73 15.91
C HIS A 749 -9.70 -28.56 15.36
N LYS A 750 -9.52 -28.61 14.03
CA LYS A 750 -8.20 -28.53 13.39
C LYS A 750 -7.96 -27.10 12.92
N LEU A 751 -7.14 -26.35 13.66
CA LEU A 751 -6.76 -24.99 13.31
C LEU A 751 -5.30 -24.92 12.92
N SER A 752 -4.97 -24.19 11.87
CA SER A 752 -3.59 -23.80 11.56
C SER A 752 -3.06 -22.79 12.60
N ALA A 753 -1.74 -22.66 12.73
CA ALA A 753 -1.13 -21.69 13.64
C ALA A 753 -1.61 -20.25 13.32
N ASN A 754 -1.68 -19.88 12.03
CA ASN A 754 -2.15 -18.58 11.62
C ASN A 754 -3.65 -18.35 11.94
N SER A 755 -4.49 -19.37 11.76
CA SER A 755 -5.92 -19.28 12.12
C SER A 755 -6.08 -19.11 13.63
N LYS A 756 -5.30 -19.84 14.43
CA LYS A 756 -5.31 -19.69 15.88
C LYS A 756 -4.92 -18.27 16.31
N THR A 757 -3.84 -17.72 15.77
CA THR A 757 -3.43 -16.34 16.05
C THR A 757 -4.51 -15.33 15.66
N ARG A 758 -5.20 -15.50 14.50
CA ARG A 758 -6.32 -14.63 14.09
C ARG A 758 -7.46 -14.65 15.10
N LEU A 759 -7.91 -15.83 15.49
CA LEU A 759 -9.03 -15.97 16.43
C LEU A 759 -8.66 -15.46 17.83
N GLU A 760 -7.46 -15.74 18.32
CA GLU A 760 -6.96 -15.21 19.59
C GLU A 760 -6.89 -13.67 19.57
N THR A 761 -6.47 -13.07 18.47
CA THR A 761 -6.46 -11.61 18.30
C THR A 761 -7.89 -11.05 18.37
N MET A 762 -8.84 -11.65 17.66
CA MET A 762 -10.26 -11.20 17.70
C MET A 762 -10.88 -11.29 19.08
N VAL A 763 -10.51 -12.28 19.90
CA VAL A 763 -11.00 -12.44 21.29
C VAL A 763 -10.32 -11.45 22.23
N ARG A 764 -9.03 -11.18 22.04
CA ARG A 764 -8.20 -10.35 22.92
C ARG A 764 -8.49 -8.87 22.78
N THR A 765 -8.68 -8.38 21.55
CA THR A 765 -8.82 -6.94 21.29
C THR A 765 -10.06 -6.59 20.48
N SER A 766 -10.63 -5.43 20.78
CA SER A 766 -11.67 -4.79 19.97
C SER A 766 -11.12 -3.66 19.10
N ASP A 767 -9.87 -3.26 19.28
CA ASP A 767 -9.23 -2.20 18.50
C ASP A 767 -8.98 -2.66 17.05
N GLY A 768 -9.67 -2.02 16.11
CA GLY A 768 -9.57 -2.32 14.69
C GLY A 768 -8.17 -2.04 14.11
N PHE A 769 -7.43 -1.09 14.66
CA PHE A 769 -6.06 -0.78 14.21
C PHE A 769 -5.09 -1.89 14.61
N GLU A 770 -5.18 -2.37 15.84
CA GLU A 770 -4.39 -3.51 16.31
C GLU A 770 -4.70 -4.78 15.50
N ILE A 771 -5.98 -5.03 15.21
CA ILE A 771 -6.42 -6.14 14.35
C ILE A 771 -5.82 -6.02 12.96
N ALA A 772 -5.84 -4.83 12.37
CA ALA A 772 -5.28 -4.59 11.04
C ALA A 772 -3.75 -4.77 11.01
N GLU A 773 -3.04 -4.40 12.08
CA GLU A 773 -1.60 -4.63 12.20
C GLU A 773 -1.27 -6.13 12.26
N VAL A 774 -2.04 -6.90 13.01
CA VAL A 774 -1.87 -8.36 13.07
C VAL A 774 -2.21 -9.00 11.72
N ASP A 775 -3.29 -8.56 11.05
CA ASP A 775 -3.64 -9.04 9.70
C ASP A 775 -2.50 -8.79 8.70
N LEU A 776 -1.91 -7.59 8.75
CA LEU A 776 -0.75 -7.22 7.94
C LEU A 776 0.46 -8.11 8.22
N ARG A 777 0.75 -8.42 9.49
CA ARG A 777 1.85 -9.34 9.87
C ARG A 777 1.64 -10.76 9.37
N LEU A 778 0.40 -11.25 9.40
CA LEU A 778 0.08 -12.63 9.00
C LEU A 778 0.06 -12.83 7.49
N ARG A 779 -0.39 -11.83 6.72
CA ARG A 779 -0.47 -11.90 5.25
C ARG A 779 0.80 -11.43 4.56
N GLY A 780 1.56 -10.55 5.20
CA GLY A 780 2.64 -9.81 4.56
C GLY A 780 2.15 -8.61 3.74
N PRO A 781 3.06 -7.68 3.38
CA PRO A 781 2.70 -6.45 2.67
C PRO A 781 2.18 -6.66 1.24
N GLY A 782 2.54 -7.79 0.59
CA GLY A 782 2.18 -8.07 -0.81
C GLY A 782 0.71 -8.43 -1.01
N ASP A 783 0.09 -9.16 -0.08
CA ASP A 783 -1.28 -9.66 -0.23
C ASP A 783 -2.35 -8.61 0.08
N ILE A 784 -2.04 -7.58 0.88
CA ILE A 784 -3.01 -6.55 1.26
C ILE A 784 -3.15 -5.48 0.18
N MET A 785 -2.10 -5.26 -0.59
CA MET A 785 -2.10 -4.25 -1.65
C MET A 785 -2.86 -4.68 -2.90
N GLY A 786 -3.38 -5.91 -2.97
CA GLY A 786 -4.08 -6.44 -4.12
C GLY A 786 -3.29 -6.19 -5.42
N THR A 787 -3.12 -7.17 -6.24
CA THR A 787 -2.30 -7.19 -7.46
C THR A 787 -2.61 -6.08 -8.50
N GLN A 788 -3.44 -5.08 -8.17
CA GLN A 788 -3.95 -4.12 -9.16
C GLN A 788 -3.96 -2.63 -8.77
N GLN A 789 -3.58 -2.20 -7.55
CA GLN A 789 -3.83 -0.79 -7.19
C GLN A 789 -2.64 0.04 -6.68
N SER A 790 -1.48 -0.52 -6.40
CA SER A 790 -0.31 0.29 -6.03
C SER A 790 0.96 -0.52 -6.22
N GLY A 791 1.90 0.07 -6.92
CA GLY A 791 3.24 -0.49 -7.04
C GLY A 791 3.79 -0.85 -5.66
N VAL A 792 4.07 -2.13 -5.44
CA VAL A 792 4.67 -2.62 -4.21
C VAL A 792 5.95 -1.82 -3.97
N LEU A 793 6.07 -1.17 -2.82
CA LEU A 793 7.32 -0.55 -2.38
C LEU A 793 8.38 -1.65 -2.32
N ASN A 794 9.25 -1.69 -3.32
CA ASN A 794 10.31 -2.69 -3.41
C ASN A 794 11.47 -2.29 -2.48
N LEU A 795 11.22 -2.44 -1.16
CA LEU A 795 12.19 -2.17 -0.11
C LEU A 795 13.31 -3.20 -0.17
N LYS A 796 14.55 -2.73 -0.06
CA LYS A 796 15.75 -3.58 -0.14
C LYS A 796 16.20 -4.10 1.23
N ILE A 797 16.03 -3.30 2.28
CA ILE A 797 16.48 -3.64 3.63
C ILE A 797 15.43 -3.35 4.71
N ALA A 798 14.59 -2.35 4.53
CA ALA A 798 13.54 -2.01 5.48
C ALA A 798 12.29 -2.89 5.29
N ASP A 799 11.59 -3.14 6.39
CA ASP A 799 10.29 -3.81 6.42
C ASP A 799 9.29 -2.85 7.08
N ILE A 800 8.30 -2.39 6.30
CA ILE A 800 7.33 -1.39 6.78
C ILE A 800 6.63 -1.82 8.07
N ILE A 801 6.45 -3.13 8.25
CA ILE A 801 5.74 -3.69 9.40
C ILE A 801 6.65 -3.75 10.62
N LYS A 802 7.85 -4.32 10.43
CA LYS A 802 8.81 -4.54 11.53
C LYS A 802 9.52 -3.26 11.94
N ASP A 803 9.72 -2.36 10.99
CA ASP A 803 10.49 -1.13 11.16
C ASP A 803 9.59 0.11 11.27
N ASN A 804 8.37 -0.06 11.83
CA ASN A 804 7.40 1.02 12.01
C ASN A 804 7.97 2.24 12.74
N ASP A 805 8.71 2.02 13.82
CA ASP A 805 9.29 3.12 14.61
C ASP A 805 10.30 3.91 13.79
N ILE A 806 11.09 3.21 12.96
CA ILE A 806 12.05 3.84 12.04
C ILE A 806 11.30 4.63 10.97
N LEU A 807 10.18 4.10 10.46
CA LEU A 807 9.34 4.79 9.48
C LEU A 807 8.74 6.09 10.02
N GLN A 808 8.22 6.06 11.25
CA GLN A 808 7.68 7.25 11.91
C GLN A 808 8.77 8.31 12.15
N LEU A 809 9.94 7.87 12.61
CA LEU A 809 11.11 8.72 12.80
C LEU A 809 11.56 9.35 11.46
N ALA A 810 11.67 8.55 10.41
CA ALA A 810 12.02 9.00 9.07
C ALA A 810 11.02 10.03 8.53
N ARG A 811 9.71 9.79 8.71
CA ARG A 811 8.66 10.75 8.32
C ARG A 811 8.73 12.05 9.10
N HIS A 812 8.97 11.98 10.42
CA HIS A 812 9.11 13.17 11.27
C HIS A 812 10.23 14.08 10.74
N HIS A 813 11.42 13.52 10.52
CA HIS A 813 12.56 14.30 10.04
C HIS A 813 12.38 14.78 8.60
N ALA A 814 11.78 13.98 7.70
CA ALA A 814 11.47 14.42 6.35
C ALA A 814 10.50 15.61 6.33
N LYS A 815 9.46 15.59 7.19
CA LYS A 815 8.55 16.73 7.38
C LYS A 815 9.28 17.96 7.96
N SER A 816 10.13 17.78 8.95
CA SER A 816 10.89 18.87 9.58
C SER A 816 11.83 19.55 8.60
N VAL A 817 12.56 18.78 7.80
CA VAL A 817 13.42 19.30 6.72
C VAL A 817 12.62 20.10 5.70
N LEU A 818 11.51 19.55 5.20
CA LEU A 818 10.69 20.20 4.16
C LEU A 818 9.86 21.38 4.71
N LYS A 819 9.61 21.43 6.01
CA LYS A 819 8.95 22.59 6.65
C LYS A 819 9.89 23.81 6.66
N ILE A 820 11.17 23.58 6.92
CA ILE A 820 12.20 24.64 6.97
C ILE A 820 12.65 25.01 5.55
N ASP A 821 12.89 24.02 4.70
CA ASP A 821 13.40 24.19 3.34
C ASP A 821 12.62 23.33 2.33
N PRO A 822 11.44 23.79 1.88
CA PRO A 822 10.59 23.05 0.93
C PRO A 822 11.26 22.73 -0.41
N SER A 823 12.27 23.50 -0.80
CA SER A 823 13.00 23.35 -2.06
C SER A 823 14.32 22.62 -1.94
N LEU A 824 14.73 22.23 -0.73
CA LEU A 824 16.05 21.64 -0.42
C LEU A 824 17.23 22.48 -0.96
N SER A 825 17.10 23.81 -0.90
CA SER A 825 18.06 24.76 -1.48
C SER A 825 19.15 25.19 -0.51
N LEU A 826 18.96 25.01 0.79
CA LEU A 826 19.95 25.32 1.80
C LEU A 826 21.22 24.45 1.63
N PRO A 827 22.42 24.99 1.88
CA PRO A 827 23.67 24.24 1.73
C PRO A 827 23.69 22.91 2.46
N GLU A 828 23.15 22.87 3.67
CA GLU A 828 23.06 21.67 4.51
C GLU A 828 22.11 20.60 3.95
N ASN A 829 21.14 20.99 3.12
CA ASN A 829 20.14 20.10 2.49
C ASN A 829 20.50 19.71 1.05
N GLN A 830 21.63 20.21 0.50
CA GLN A 830 22.07 19.88 -0.86
C GLN A 830 22.32 18.39 -1.06
N VAL A 831 22.73 17.69 -0.01
CA VAL A 831 22.92 16.23 -0.04
C VAL A 831 21.61 15.52 -0.31
N PHE A 832 20.49 15.98 0.28
CA PHE A 832 19.16 15.43 0.03
C PHE A 832 18.70 15.70 -1.40
N LEU A 833 18.89 16.92 -1.89
CA LEU A 833 18.54 17.30 -3.25
C LEU A 833 19.32 16.47 -4.28
N ASN A 834 20.63 16.31 -4.09
CA ASN A 834 21.47 15.54 -4.99
C ASN A 834 21.09 14.06 -5.01
N THR A 835 20.86 13.48 -3.83
CA THR A 835 20.41 12.09 -3.72
C THR A 835 19.02 11.91 -4.33
N TYR A 836 18.08 12.83 -4.06
CA TYR A 836 16.74 12.83 -4.66
C TYR A 836 16.79 12.89 -6.19
N LYS A 837 17.64 13.77 -6.76
CA LYS A 837 17.86 13.84 -8.22
C LYS A 837 18.44 12.55 -8.78
N GLN A 838 19.39 11.92 -8.08
CA GLN A 838 19.94 10.62 -8.49
C GLN A 838 18.88 9.51 -8.46
N LEU A 839 18.08 9.44 -7.43
CA LEU A 839 16.97 8.50 -7.32
C LEU A 839 15.94 8.71 -8.43
N GLY A 840 15.67 9.95 -8.84
CA GLY A 840 14.76 10.28 -9.94
C GLY A 840 15.31 9.95 -11.34
N LYS A 841 16.63 9.87 -11.51
CA LYS A 841 17.26 9.45 -12.78
C LYS A 841 17.08 7.97 -13.10
N TYR A 842 16.91 7.14 -12.09
CA TYR A 842 16.65 5.71 -12.25
C TYR A 842 15.13 5.49 -12.30
N LYS A 843 14.58 5.33 -13.52
CA LYS A 843 13.16 5.13 -13.81
C LYS A 843 12.42 4.13 -12.89
N ASN A 844 13.15 3.27 -12.18
CA ASN A 844 12.61 2.24 -11.31
C ASN A 844 12.01 2.74 -10.00
N ILE A 845 12.31 3.94 -9.52
CA ILE A 845 11.76 4.44 -8.25
C ILE A 845 10.40 5.09 -8.44
N TRP A 846 10.17 5.74 -9.59
CA TRP A 846 8.88 6.36 -9.91
C TRP A 846 7.80 5.34 -10.28
N ASN A 847 8.15 4.15 -10.77
CA ASN A 847 7.24 3.04 -11.00
C ASN A 847 6.73 2.40 -9.69
N TYR A 848 7.33 2.71 -8.55
CA TYR A 848 6.97 2.17 -7.24
C TYR A 848 6.05 3.07 -6.42
N ILE A 849 5.77 4.30 -6.86
CA ILE A 849 5.02 5.29 -6.08
C ILE A 849 3.71 5.72 -6.78
N SER A 850 3.41 5.17 -7.97
CA SER A 850 2.18 5.47 -8.71
C SER A 850 0.98 4.67 -8.25
#